data_deabf59992663c1167e06a6abfddb073
#
_entry.id   deabf59992663c1167e06a6abfddb073
#
_cell.length_a   1.000
_cell.length_b   1.000
_cell.length_c   1.000
_cell.angle_alpha   90.00
_cell.angle_beta   90.00
_cell.angle_gamma   90.00
#
_symmetry.space_group_name_H-M   'P 1'
#
loop_
_entity.id
_entity.type
_entity.pdbx_description
1 polymer ?
#
loop_
_entity_poly.entity_id
_entity_poly.type
_entity_poly.pdbx_seq_one_letter_code
_entity_poly.pdbx_strand_id
1 'polypeptide(L)'
;MPEPLARVYNPAEIEERLYRWWEEQGYFRPETLIQKGRASASGPRFCITMPPPNVTGVLHLGHAMTAAVEDLQTRYYRMRGYDTLFLPGTDHAGIATQNVVERDLRKEGLTRHDLGREPFIQRCWDWAQKHRAIITEQHKRLGVSCDWTRDRFTLDPDLSRAVRTAFVRLYKKGLIYRGKYMVNWCPRCTSAISDLENIYHEVPGHLWTVRYPIVDETWDGPQAGWGSGHWAEGATRFITVATTRPETILGDTAVAVHPDDERYRDLVGKTAVLPALGRRIPIIADPAVDPAFGTGAVKVTPAHDPTDYEIGLRHGLEPINVLTETARINENGGPYEGLDRFECRQRIVADLEREGLLVKTEPYVHSIGHCQRCDTITEPYLSVQWFVRTKPLAEAAIQAVRDGRMRIVPQRFEKIYFNWLENIRDWCISRQLWWGHRIPVWYCDDCGGQTCELEDPTVCAHCGSPNIHQDEDVLDTWFSSGLWPFSTLGWPDETPDFRRYYPTDMRETGYDILFFWVAREVMLGLEMTGQAPYSTVYLHGLIRDQHGRKISKSMPDAHRYDPLNIIREYGADALRYTLLTSSTPGNDMNLDPRRIEGARNFANKIWQAARYVLSVCERWPGEVPALEGLPLGRPERWILSRLACLIATVNHLMEDYQYGEAGRQINDFLWSEFCDWYLEISKIAVYAPDATPQSTAPARRVLLTVLDGALRLLHPFMPFVTEALWQALPVPKEGESLMLARWPEEAPWGVDEAAEEQMDLLMELIRGIRNIRAEYNVEPGKRIPALFAAGEWAGLLREEQAILCTLAKVDPEGLTIAEAMDAPAQAATVVVGDVAAYLPLAGLVDLEAERARLEKELAEVEARIARSEALLAGEFAQKAPAAVVAREREKLEDLQAARQQLEERLARLG
;
A
#
# COMPACT_ATOMS: atom_id res chain seq x y z
N MET A 1 23.76 -27.31 25.96
CA MET A 1 22.39 -27.39 25.41
C MET A 1 21.85 -25.96 25.30
N PRO A 2 21.15 -25.57 24.26
CA PRO A 2 20.53 -24.26 24.24
C PRO A 2 19.56 -24.15 25.44
N GLU A 3 19.33 -22.90 25.90
CA GLU A 3 18.41 -22.66 27.01
C GLU A 3 16.99 -23.16 26.60
N PRO A 4 16.24 -23.80 27.53
CA PRO A 4 14.93 -24.30 27.24
C PRO A 4 13.99 -23.15 26.81
N LEU A 5 13.20 -23.36 25.77
CA LEU A 5 12.25 -22.35 25.28
C LEU A 5 11.25 -21.98 26.38
N ALA A 6 10.98 -20.69 26.55
CA ALA A 6 9.96 -20.18 27.45
C ALA A 6 8.59 -20.80 27.15
N ARG A 7 7.68 -20.81 28.15
CA ARG A 7 6.36 -21.43 28.02
C ARG A 7 5.51 -20.79 26.89
N VAL A 8 5.67 -19.52 26.66
CA VAL A 8 4.93 -18.73 25.66
C VAL A 8 5.93 -17.87 24.88
N TYR A 9 5.71 -17.65 23.60
CA TYR A 9 6.50 -16.72 22.80
C TYR A 9 6.30 -15.29 23.31
N ASN A 10 7.39 -14.61 23.66
CA ASN A 10 7.39 -13.21 24.09
C ASN A 10 8.21 -12.36 23.10
N PRO A 11 7.56 -11.66 22.15
CA PRO A 11 8.26 -10.84 21.16
C PRO A 11 9.19 -9.79 21.79
N ALA A 12 8.76 -9.14 22.87
CA ALA A 12 9.52 -8.07 23.52
C ALA A 12 10.90 -8.49 24.04
N GLU A 13 11.06 -9.75 24.45
CA GLU A 13 12.33 -10.29 24.93
C GLU A 13 13.24 -10.80 23.81
N ILE A 14 12.67 -11.14 22.68
CA ILE A 14 13.35 -11.86 21.60
C ILE A 14 13.73 -10.93 20.45
N GLU A 15 12.80 -10.08 19.96
CA GLU A 15 12.96 -9.34 18.71
C GLU A 15 14.13 -8.36 18.74
N GLU A 16 14.22 -7.51 19.76
CA GLU A 16 15.29 -6.51 19.86
C GLU A 16 16.68 -7.16 20.01
N ARG A 17 16.76 -8.24 20.77
CA ARG A 17 18.01 -9.00 20.96
C ARG A 17 18.47 -9.64 19.66
N LEU A 18 17.58 -10.28 18.92
CA LEU A 18 17.91 -10.92 17.65
C LEU A 18 18.29 -9.89 16.58
N TYR A 19 17.56 -8.77 16.50
CA TYR A 19 17.87 -7.73 15.53
C TYR A 19 19.27 -7.15 15.75
N ARG A 20 19.59 -6.82 17.00
CA ARG A 20 20.92 -6.31 17.37
C ARG A 20 22.01 -7.32 17.04
N TRP A 21 21.78 -8.59 17.34
CA TRP A 21 22.71 -9.65 16.99
C TRP A 21 22.94 -9.75 15.48
N TRP A 22 21.89 -9.73 14.65
CA TRP A 22 22.04 -9.75 13.18
C TRP A 22 22.83 -8.55 12.66
N GLU A 23 22.57 -7.37 13.19
CA GLU A 23 23.24 -6.13 12.80
C GLU A 23 24.73 -6.16 13.20
N GLU A 24 25.04 -6.56 14.44
CA GLU A 24 26.42 -6.68 14.94
C GLU A 24 27.24 -7.72 14.15
N GLN A 25 26.62 -8.82 13.72
CA GLN A 25 27.26 -9.81 12.86
C GLN A 25 27.39 -9.37 11.40
N GLY A 26 26.76 -8.26 11.03
CA GLY A 26 26.79 -7.72 9.67
C GLY A 26 26.05 -8.57 8.64
N TYR A 27 25.05 -9.37 9.03
CA TYR A 27 24.34 -10.27 8.12
C TYR A 27 23.53 -9.55 7.04
N PHE A 28 23.32 -8.25 7.18
CA PHE A 28 22.64 -7.41 6.18
C PHE A 28 23.58 -6.92 5.07
N ARG A 29 24.91 -7.08 5.23
CA ARG A 29 25.92 -6.56 4.31
C ARG A 29 26.30 -7.59 3.26
N PRO A 30 26.35 -7.21 1.97
CA PRO A 30 26.76 -8.10 0.89
C PRO A 30 28.14 -8.72 1.13
N GLU A 31 29.10 -7.93 1.60
CA GLU A 31 30.48 -8.36 1.86
C GLU A 31 30.56 -9.48 2.89
N THR A 32 29.71 -9.41 3.93
CA THR A 32 29.65 -10.45 4.96
C THR A 32 29.09 -11.77 4.39
N LEU A 33 28.10 -11.71 3.51
CA LEU A 33 27.56 -12.89 2.83
C LEU A 33 28.63 -13.58 1.97
N ILE A 34 29.41 -12.79 1.22
CA ILE A 34 30.52 -13.29 0.39
C ILE A 34 31.61 -13.90 1.28
N GLN A 35 32.05 -13.22 2.33
CA GLN A 35 33.07 -13.70 3.27
C GLN A 35 32.68 -15.01 3.95
N LYS A 36 31.40 -15.19 4.27
CA LYS A 36 30.86 -16.42 4.87
C LYS A 36 30.57 -17.53 3.83
N GLY A 37 30.85 -17.30 2.55
CA GLY A 37 30.60 -18.27 1.47
C GLY A 37 29.10 -18.52 1.22
N ARG A 38 28.24 -17.55 1.56
CA ARG A 38 26.79 -17.64 1.34
C ARG A 38 26.38 -17.04 0.01
N ALA A 39 27.16 -16.12 -0.51
CA ALA A 39 27.01 -15.53 -1.84
C ALA A 39 28.37 -15.51 -2.55
N SER A 40 28.35 -15.24 -3.85
CA SER A 40 29.55 -15.06 -4.67
C SER A 40 29.59 -13.67 -5.28
N ALA A 41 30.74 -13.02 -5.22
CA ALA A 41 30.94 -11.70 -5.84
C ALA A 41 30.70 -11.71 -7.38
N SER A 42 30.82 -12.85 -8.03
CA SER A 42 30.53 -13.06 -9.46
C SER A 42 29.23 -13.81 -9.72
N GLY A 43 28.53 -14.21 -8.68
CA GLY A 43 27.27 -14.95 -8.73
C GLY A 43 26.05 -14.04 -9.00
N PRO A 44 24.85 -14.60 -8.91
CA PRO A 44 23.62 -13.83 -9.04
C PRO A 44 23.53 -12.79 -7.94
N ARG A 45 22.91 -11.65 -8.24
CA ARG A 45 22.70 -10.56 -7.31
C ARG A 45 21.22 -10.19 -7.20
N PHE A 46 20.84 -9.58 -6.09
CA PHE A 46 19.56 -8.93 -5.92
C PHE A 46 19.75 -7.61 -5.20
N CYS A 47 19.31 -6.53 -5.80
CA CYS A 47 19.40 -5.19 -5.24
C CYS A 47 18.05 -4.49 -5.24
N ILE A 48 17.68 -3.93 -4.11
CA ILE A 48 16.53 -3.06 -3.95
C ILE A 48 16.94 -1.81 -3.18
N THR A 49 16.48 -0.63 -3.65
CA THR A 49 16.69 0.63 -2.95
C THR A 49 15.35 1.05 -2.34
N MET A 50 15.32 1.16 -1.01
CA MET A 50 14.12 1.51 -0.26
C MET A 50 13.50 2.82 -0.78
N PRO A 51 12.18 2.89 -1.03
CA PRO A 51 11.50 4.16 -1.19
C PRO A 51 11.79 5.06 0.00
N PRO A 52 12.52 6.18 -0.19
CA PRO A 52 13.02 6.94 0.95
C PRO A 52 11.86 7.66 1.66
N PRO A 53 11.54 7.33 2.93
CA PRO A 53 10.49 8.02 3.65
C PRO A 53 10.82 9.49 3.84
N ASN A 54 9.78 10.34 3.75
CA ASN A 54 9.88 11.76 3.99
C ASN A 54 10.17 12.06 5.48
N VAL A 55 11.15 12.93 5.76
CA VAL A 55 11.51 13.34 7.14
C VAL A 55 10.48 14.29 7.77
N THR A 56 9.22 14.15 7.42
CA THR A 56 8.11 14.97 7.92
C THR A 56 7.49 14.49 9.23
N GLY A 57 7.82 13.27 9.64
CA GLY A 57 7.28 12.66 10.86
C GLY A 57 7.55 11.16 10.96
N VAL A 58 6.80 10.48 11.83
CA VAL A 58 6.90 9.04 12.06
C VAL A 58 6.27 8.24 10.92
N LEU A 59 6.74 7.01 10.72
CA LEU A 59 6.21 6.07 9.73
C LEU A 59 4.78 5.66 10.06
N HIS A 60 4.03 5.33 9.01
CA HIS A 60 2.68 4.76 9.09
C HIS A 60 2.63 3.37 8.45
N LEU A 61 1.48 2.70 8.52
CA LEU A 61 1.31 1.33 8.01
C LEU A 61 1.69 1.17 6.52
N GLY A 62 1.47 2.18 5.67
CA GLY A 62 1.91 2.14 4.28
C GLY A 62 3.42 1.92 4.16
N HIS A 63 4.22 2.67 4.93
CA HIS A 63 5.67 2.46 4.97
C HIS A 63 6.05 1.07 5.54
N ALA A 64 5.29 0.59 6.54
CA ALA A 64 5.52 -0.75 7.09
C ALA A 64 5.21 -1.85 6.06
N MET A 65 4.19 -1.66 5.21
CA MET A 65 3.88 -2.55 4.10
C MET A 65 5.02 -2.61 3.08
N THR A 66 5.43 -1.45 2.56
CA THR A 66 6.57 -1.32 1.64
C THR A 66 7.79 -2.04 2.19
N ALA A 67 8.21 -1.67 3.41
CA ALA A 67 9.40 -2.25 4.02
C ALA A 67 9.27 -3.77 4.27
N ALA A 68 8.08 -4.27 4.61
CA ALA A 68 7.85 -5.70 4.81
C ALA A 68 7.93 -6.49 3.50
N VAL A 69 7.40 -5.97 2.38
CA VAL A 69 7.48 -6.60 1.06
C VAL A 69 8.92 -6.62 0.56
N GLU A 70 9.64 -5.51 0.67
CA GLU A 70 11.04 -5.41 0.25
C GLU A 70 11.95 -6.33 1.08
N ASP A 71 11.73 -6.39 2.39
CA ASP A 71 12.50 -7.26 3.28
C ASP A 71 12.20 -8.74 3.06
N LEU A 72 10.95 -9.10 2.77
CA LEU A 72 10.56 -10.46 2.37
C LEU A 72 11.35 -10.91 1.13
N GLN A 73 11.42 -10.08 0.10
CA GLN A 73 12.19 -10.35 -1.12
C GLN A 73 13.69 -10.48 -0.83
N THR A 74 14.22 -9.54 -0.07
CA THR A 74 15.65 -9.53 0.28
C THR A 74 16.04 -10.79 1.07
N ARG A 75 15.23 -11.22 2.04
CA ARG A 75 15.45 -12.46 2.80
C ARG A 75 15.33 -13.70 1.92
N TYR A 76 14.33 -13.74 1.05
CA TYR A 76 14.14 -14.83 0.10
C TYR A 76 15.35 -15.00 -0.82
N TYR A 77 15.82 -13.94 -1.49
CA TYR A 77 17.00 -14.03 -2.36
C TYR A 77 18.30 -14.29 -1.58
N ARG A 78 18.44 -13.74 -0.38
CA ARG A 78 19.58 -14.02 0.52
C ARG A 78 19.68 -15.50 0.85
N MET A 79 18.58 -16.13 1.21
CA MET A 79 18.53 -17.57 1.50
C MET A 79 18.77 -18.41 0.23
N ARG A 80 18.48 -17.90 -0.96
CA ARG A 80 18.82 -18.53 -2.26
C ARG A 80 20.29 -18.36 -2.65
N GLY A 81 21.09 -17.69 -1.84
CA GLY A 81 22.52 -17.51 -2.07
C GLY A 81 22.89 -16.38 -3.02
N TYR A 82 21.96 -15.44 -3.26
CA TYR A 82 22.25 -14.23 -4.02
C TYR A 82 23.08 -13.25 -3.20
N ASP A 83 23.91 -12.50 -3.88
CA ASP A 83 24.58 -11.31 -3.35
C ASP A 83 23.51 -10.21 -3.21
N THR A 84 23.02 -9.99 -2.01
CA THR A 84 21.86 -9.12 -1.77
C THR A 84 22.25 -7.78 -1.16
N LEU A 85 21.77 -6.69 -1.77
CA LEU A 85 21.85 -5.34 -1.22
C LEU A 85 20.43 -4.76 -1.05
N PHE A 86 20.03 -4.49 0.20
CA PHE A 86 18.87 -3.68 0.52
C PHE A 86 19.36 -2.33 1.07
N LEU A 87 19.30 -1.30 0.23
CA LEU A 87 19.84 0.02 0.52
C LEU A 87 18.78 0.92 1.15
N PRO A 88 18.96 1.38 2.41
CA PRO A 88 18.03 2.28 3.08
C PRO A 88 18.29 3.75 2.75
N GLY A 89 17.32 4.60 3.06
CA GLY A 89 17.51 6.04 3.05
C GLY A 89 16.25 6.81 3.38
N THR A 90 16.37 8.15 3.31
CA THR A 90 15.29 9.11 3.62
C THR A 90 15.29 10.27 2.63
N ASP A 91 14.11 10.86 2.43
CA ASP A 91 13.94 12.02 1.55
C ASP A 91 13.79 13.32 2.35
N HIS A 92 14.45 14.39 1.88
CA HIS A 92 14.37 15.74 2.47
C HIS A 92 12.96 16.34 2.33
N ALA A 93 12.16 15.88 1.38
CA ALA A 93 10.75 16.24 1.18
C ALA A 93 10.49 17.76 1.18
N GLY A 94 11.22 18.52 0.37
CA GLY A 94 11.23 19.96 0.21
C GLY A 94 10.05 20.73 0.83
N ILE A 95 8.97 20.88 0.08
CA ILE A 95 7.77 21.65 0.52
C ILE A 95 7.12 21.04 1.78
N ALA A 96 7.12 19.71 1.92
CA ALA A 96 6.44 19.06 3.05
C ALA A 96 7.20 19.29 4.37
N THR A 97 8.52 19.14 4.37
CA THR A 97 9.38 19.41 5.55
C THR A 97 9.37 20.89 5.90
N GLN A 98 9.51 21.77 4.92
CA GLN A 98 9.42 23.21 5.15
C GLN A 98 8.10 23.59 5.83
N ASN A 99 6.97 23.07 5.35
CA ASN A 99 5.65 23.33 5.94
C ASN A 99 5.52 22.84 7.39
N VAL A 100 6.12 21.69 7.72
CA VAL A 100 6.07 21.16 9.09
C VAL A 100 6.92 22.02 10.02
N VAL A 101 8.11 22.44 9.59
CA VAL A 101 8.99 23.33 10.36
C VAL A 101 8.37 24.70 10.53
N GLU A 102 7.75 25.29 9.50
CA GLU A 102 6.99 26.54 9.62
C GLU A 102 5.80 26.45 10.58
N ARG A 103 5.15 25.27 10.64
CA ARG A 103 4.08 25.01 11.61
C ARG A 103 4.62 24.96 13.05
N ASP A 104 5.81 24.44 13.23
CA ASP A 104 6.48 24.39 14.53
C ASP A 104 6.90 25.80 14.97
N LEU A 105 7.49 26.59 14.06
CA LEU A 105 7.83 28.00 14.31
C LEU A 105 6.64 28.88 14.74
N ARG A 106 5.45 28.63 14.15
CA ARG A 106 4.23 29.38 14.54
C ARG A 106 3.83 29.13 15.98
N LYS A 107 4.17 28.01 16.59
CA LYS A 107 3.94 27.81 18.03
C LYS A 107 4.81 28.74 18.89
N GLU A 108 5.95 29.17 18.33
CA GLU A 108 6.87 30.15 18.93
C GLU A 108 6.49 31.61 18.56
N GLY A 109 5.44 31.81 17.75
CA GLY A 109 5.03 33.12 17.26
C GLY A 109 5.91 33.69 16.12
N LEU A 110 6.72 32.84 15.48
CA LEU A 110 7.68 33.23 14.45
C LEU A 110 7.28 32.70 13.07
N THR A 111 7.78 33.41 12.03
CA THR A 111 7.74 33.00 10.64
C THR A 111 9.16 32.73 10.12
N ARG A 112 9.30 32.07 8.95
CA ARG A 112 10.59 31.89 8.31
C ARG A 112 11.28 33.21 7.98
N HIS A 113 10.49 34.26 7.65
CA HIS A 113 11.01 35.58 7.31
C HIS A 113 11.59 36.31 8.51
N ASP A 114 11.08 36.08 9.72
CA ASP A 114 11.63 36.65 10.95
C ASP A 114 12.99 36.04 11.29
N LEU A 115 13.23 34.77 10.91
CA LEU A 115 14.51 34.08 11.13
C LEU A 115 15.56 34.45 10.05
N GLY A 116 15.13 34.61 8.79
CA GLY A 116 16.01 34.67 7.64
C GLY A 116 16.35 33.26 7.09
N ARG A 117 16.96 33.22 5.89
CA ARG A 117 17.12 31.97 5.10
C ARG A 117 18.02 30.94 5.79
N GLU A 118 19.24 31.34 6.16
CA GLU A 118 20.23 30.40 6.73
C GLU A 118 19.79 29.79 8.08
N PRO A 119 19.32 30.56 9.07
CA PRO A 119 18.82 30.00 10.32
C PRO A 119 17.60 29.12 10.13
N PHE A 120 16.73 29.44 9.18
CA PHE A 120 15.59 28.59 8.85
C PHE A 120 16.02 27.26 8.24
N ILE A 121 16.97 27.25 7.30
CA ILE A 121 17.55 26.02 6.71
C ILE A 121 18.20 25.18 7.80
N GLN A 122 18.92 25.79 8.76
CA GLN A 122 19.49 25.04 9.89
C GLN A 122 18.40 24.37 10.73
N ARG A 123 17.28 25.07 11.00
CA ARG A 123 16.14 24.48 11.69
C ARG A 123 15.54 23.27 10.94
N CYS A 124 15.50 23.32 9.60
CA CYS A 124 15.10 22.19 8.77
C CYS A 124 16.09 21.01 8.87
N TRP A 125 17.40 21.27 8.91
CA TRP A 125 18.42 20.24 9.14
C TRP A 125 18.26 19.55 10.49
N ASP A 126 18.09 20.31 11.57
CA ASP A 126 17.88 19.75 12.91
C ASP A 126 16.62 18.89 12.97
N TRP A 127 15.55 19.34 12.33
CA TRP A 127 14.33 18.55 12.16
C TRP A 127 14.57 17.26 11.38
N ALA A 128 15.23 17.34 10.24
CA ALA A 128 15.51 16.19 9.38
C ALA A 128 16.36 15.12 10.09
N GLN A 129 17.45 15.53 10.76
CA GLN A 129 18.32 14.62 11.50
C GLN A 129 17.57 13.87 12.60
N LYS A 130 16.73 14.57 13.36
CA LYS A 130 15.90 13.97 14.40
C LYS A 130 14.95 12.90 13.83
N HIS A 131 14.28 13.22 12.72
CA HIS A 131 13.30 12.32 12.15
C HIS A 131 13.93 11.15 11.39
N ARG A 132 15.10 11.33 10.77
CA ARG A 132 15.90 10.23 10.21
C ARG A 132 16.19 9.16 11.27
N ALA A 133 16.67 9.56 12.44
CA ALA A 133 16.95 8.64 13.53
C ALA A 133 15.70 7.87 13.99
N ILE A 134 14.56 8.55 14.10
CA ILE A 134 13.28 7.92 14.46
C ILE A 134 12.84 6.92 13.39
N ILE A 135 12.91 7.29 12.12
CA ILE A 135 12.54 6.44 10.98
C ILE A 135 13.40 5.18 10.92
N THR A 136 14.71 5.32 11.09
CA THR A 136 15.65 4.19 11.15
C THR A 136 15.28 3.23 12.28
N GLU A 137 15.03 3.74 13.49
CA GLU A 137 14.61 2.91 14.63
C GLU A 137 13.28 2.19 14.37
N GLN A 138 12.31 2.85 13.73
CA GLN A 138 11.04 2.23 13.37
C GLN A 138 11.21 1.06 12.40
N HIS A 139 12.09 1.19 11.39
CA HIS A 139 12.41 0.09 10.47
C HIS A 139 13.12 -1.06 11.17
N LYS A 140 14.08 -0.75 12.08
CA LYS A 140 14.76 -1.76 12.90
C LYS A 140 13.78 -2.53 13.77
N ARG A 141 12.83 -1.84 14.39
CA ARG A 141 11.77 -2.47 15.20
C ARG A 141 10.85 -3.37 14.36
N LEU A 142 10.61 -3.04 13.09
CA LEU A 142 9.87 -3.89 12.14
C LEU A 142 10.68 -5.10 11.68
N GLY A 143 11.98 -5.16 11.92
CA GLY A 143 12.86 -6.26 11.55
C GLY A 143 13.40 -6.16 10.11
N VAL A 144 13.47 -4.97 9.55
CA VAL A 144 13.94 -4.74 8.17
C VAL A 144 15.44 -4.96 8.06
N SER A 145 15.88 -5.80 7.15
CA SER A 145 17.28 -6.25 7.01
C SER A 145 18.09 -5.42 6.01
N CYS A 146 18.03 -4.09 6.15
CA CYS A 146 18.80 -3.14 5.34
C CYS A 146 20.29 -3.10 5.74
N ASP A 147 21.13 -2.79 4.80
CA ASP A 147 22.53 -2.40 5.11
C ASP A 147 22.59 -0.95 5.60
N TRP A 148 22.43 -0.75 6.91
CA TRP A 148 22.45 0.57 7.55
C TRP A 148 23.79 1.30 7.43
N THR A 149 24.86 0.65 7.01
CA THR A 149 26.14 1.32 6.72
C THR A 149 26.10 2.10 5.41
N ARG A 150 25.10 1.84 4.58
CA ARG A 150 24.80 2.53 3.31
C ARG A 150 23.57 3.43 3.40
N ASP A 151 23.15 3.88 4.59
CA ASP A 151 22.03 4.80 4.75
C ASP A 151 22.26 6.11 3.98
N ARG A 152 21.30 6.52 3.16
CA ARG A 152 21.38 7.69 2.29
C ARG A 152 20.33 8.73 2.62
N PHE A 153 20.69 9.99 2.40
CA PHE A 153 19.76 11.09 2.47
C PHE A 153 19.83 11.92 1.18
N THR A 154 18.69 12.29 0.63
CA THR A 154 18.64 13.00 -0.67
C THR A 154 19.46 14.29 -0.72
N LEU A 155 19.77 14.93 0.43
CA LEU A 155 20.65 16.09 0.51
C LEU A 155 22.10 15.77 0.91
N ASP A 156 22.50 14.48 0.95
CA ASP A 156 23.91 14.15 1.14
C ASP A 156 24.78 14.76 0.03
N PRO A 157 26.04 15.12 0.28
CA PRO A 157 26.86 15.86 -0.68
C PRO A 157 27.04 15.15 -2.03
N ASP A 158 27.18 13.82 -2.03
CA ASP A 158 27.32 13.02 -3.24
C ASP A 158 25.99 12.91 -4.02
N LEU A 159 24.86 12.80 -3.33
CA LEU A 159 23.54 12.84 -3.96
C LEU A 159 23.21 14.24 -4.50
N SER A 160 23.59 15.29 -3.79
CA SER A 160 23.45 16.68 -4.27
C SER A 160 24.29 16.93 -5.53
N ARG A 161 25.49 16.36 -5.61
CA ARG A 161 26.32 16.38 -6.82
C ARG A 161 25.66 15.63 -7.97
N ALA A 162 25.02 14.49 -7.71
CA ALA A 162 24.25 13.76 -8.69
C ALA A 162 23.09 14.61 -9.25
N VAL A 163 22.31 15.24 -8.37
CA VAL A 163 21.21 16.14 -8.75
C VAL A 163 21.72 17.27 -9.66
N ARG A 164 22.78 17.93 -9.24
CA ARG A 164 23.41 19.00 -10.02
C ARG A 164 23.91 18.50 -11.39
N THR A 165 24.54 17.32 -11.42
CA THR A 165 25.00 16.71 -12.67
C THR A 165 23.84 16.42 -13.62
N ALA A 166 22.74 15.86 -13.12
CA ALA A 166 21.55 15.60 -13.93
C ALA A 166 20.96 16.90 -14.50
N PHE A 167 20.82 17.94 -13.66
CA PHE A 167 20.33 19.23 -14.10
C PHE A 167 21.19 19.84 -15.21
N VAL A 168 22.50 19.92 -15.00
CA VAL A 168 23.45 20.50 -15.98
C VAL A 168 23.44 19.73 -17.30
N ARG A 169 23.39 18.39 -17.25
CA ARG A 169 23.29 17.56 -18.47
C ARG A 169 22.00 17.81 -19.24
N LEU A 170 20.84 17.85 -18.56
CA LEU A 170 19.54 18.14 -19.18
C LEU A 170 19.50 19.57 -19.75
N TYR A 171 20.04 20.55 -19.02
CA TYR A 171 20.14 21.93 -19.47
C TYR A 171 20.98 22.06 -20.75
N LYS A 172 22.19 21.48 -20.79
CA LYS A 172 23.08 21.50 -21.96
C LYS A 172 22.49 20.76 -23.17
N LYS A 173 21.61 19.78 -22.95
CA LYS A 173 20.82 19.13 -24.02
C LYS A 173 19.59 19.92 -24.46
N GLY A 174 19.26 21.04 -23.82
CA GLY A 174 18.06 21.84 -24.11
C GLY A 174 16.75 21.18 -23.63
N LEU A 175 16.85 20.16 -22.76
CA LEU A 175 15.69 19.51 -22.14
C LEU A 175 15.21 20.29 -20.91
N ILE A 176 16.04 21.08 -20.26
CA ILE A 176 15.64 22.05 -19.24
C ILE A 176 15.64 23.45 -19.86
N TYR A 177 14.56 24.19 -19.62
CA TYR A 177 14.41 25.58 -20.09
C TYR A 177 13.65 26.42 -19.06
N ARG A 178 13.82 27.73 -19.12
CA ARG A 178 13.10 28.71 -18.32
C ARG A 178 12.04 29.39 -19.18
N GLY A 179 10.81 29.46 -18.71
CA GLY A 179 9.72 30.03 -19.48
C GLY A 179 8.62 30.61 -18.60
N LYS A 180 7.84 31.52 -19.14
CA LYS A 180 6.67 32.10 -18.51
C LYS A 180 5.43 31.28 -18.91
N TYR A 181 4.85 30.56 -17.94
CA TYR A 181 3.70 29.70 -18.13
C TYR A 181 2.67 29.85 -17.03
N MET A 182 1.44 29.41 -17.32
CA MET A 182 0.42 29.23 -16.31
C MET A 182 0.76 28.03 -15.44
N VAL A 183 0.93 28.25 -14.13
CA VAL A 183 1.23 27.22 -13.14
C VAL A 183 0.17 27.19 -12.05
N ASN A 184 0.05 26.06 -11.34
CA ASN A 184 -0.70 25.99 -10.11
C ASN A 184 0.12 26.65 -9.00
N TRP A 185 -0.38 27.72 -8.43
CA TRP A 185 0.30 28.50 -7.38
C TRP A 185 -0.38 28.30 -6.03
N CYS A 186 0.36 27.96 -5.00
CA CYS A 186 -0.14 27.94 -3.63
C CYS A 186 0.17 29.26 -2.92
N PRO A 187 -0.83 30.13 -2.62
CA PRO A 187 -0.58 31.44 -2.01
C PRO A 187 -0.06 31.36 -0.57
N ARG A 188 -0.34 30.25 0.14
CA ARG A 188 0.18 30.05 1.49
C ARG A 188 1.64 29.59 1.49
N CYS A 189 1.98 28.66 0.60
CA CYS A 189 3.35 28.17 0.45
C CYS A 189 4.21 29.18 -0.34
N THR A 190 3.57 30.14 -1.02
CA THR A 190 4.19 31.12 -1.95
C THR A 190 5.10 30.41 -2.95
N SER A 191 4.58 29.36 -3.58
CA SER A 191 5.34 28.55 -4.50
C SER A 191 4.45 27.89 -5.56
N ALA A 192 5.02 27.66 -6.75
CA ALA A 192 4.45 26.78 -7.74
C ALA A 192 4.38 25.34 -7.21
N ILE A 193 3.33 24.61 -7.57
CA ILE A 193 3.16 23.17 -7.34
C ILE A 193 2.89 22.49 -8.66
N SER A 194 3.21 21.21 -8.76
CA SER A 194 2.91 20.42 -9.96
C SER A 194 1.42 20.11 -10.08
N ASP A 195 0.96 19.74 -11.28
CA ASP A 195 -0.44 19.35 -11.53
C ASP A 195 -0.88 18.20 -10.61
N LEU A 196 0.02 17.27 -10.34
CA LEU A 196 -0.23 16.12 -9.47
C LEU A 196 -0.36 16.49 -7.98
N GLU A 197 0.23 17.61 -7.55
CA GLU A 197 0.13 18.12 -6.16
C GLU A 197 -1.06 19.05 -5.96
N ASN A 198 -1.83 19.31 -7.04
CA ASN A 198 -3.04 20.11 -7.03
C ASN A 198 -4.25 19.17 -6.96
N ILE A 199 -4.82 18.98 -5.78
CA ILE A 199 -5.92 18.05 -5.53
C ILE A 199 -7.25 18.77 -5.72
N TYR A 200 -8.08 18.25 -6.61
CA TYR A 200 -9.38 18.86 -6.90
C TYR A 200 -10.48 18.31 -5.98
N HIS A 201 -11.24 19.24 -5.38
CA HIS A 201 -12.41 18.94 -4.57
C HIS A 201 -13.65 19.59 -5.17
N GLU A 202 -14.77 18.89 -5.16
CA GLU A 202 -16.07 19.49 -5.47
C GLU A 202 -16.52 20.33 -4.28
N VAL A 203 -16.73 21.63 -4.53
CA VAL A 203 -17.10 22.61 -3.50
C VAL A 203 -18.39 23.31 -3.91
N PRO A 204 -19.34 23.50 -2.99
CA PRO A 204 -20.49 24.36 -3.24
C PRO A 204 -20.04 25.82 -3.35
N GLY A 205 -20.42 26.48 -4.42
CA GLY A 205 -20.12 27.86 -4.72
C GLY A 205 -21.29 28.53 -5.44
N HIS A 206 -20.98 29.55 -6.25
CA HIS A 206 -21.96 30.26 -7.03
C HIS A 206 -21.46 30.51 -8.43
N LEU A 207 -22.38 30.60 -9.38
CA LEU A 207 -22.19 31.12 -10.72
C LEU A 207 -22.82 32.51 -10.79
N TRP A 208 -22.01 33.53 -11.03
CA TRP A 208 -22.46 34.92 -11.16
C TRP A 208 -22.55 35.29 -12.64
N THR A 209 -23.72 35.76 -13.05
CA THR A 209 -23.97 36.25 -14.42
C THR A 209 -23.86 37.78 -14.41
N VAL A 210 -22.89 38.30 -15.14
CA VAL A 210 -22.53 39.71 -15.17
C VAL A 210 -22.62 40.24 -16.60
N ARG A 211 -23.16 41.46 -16.77
CA ARG A 211 -23.24 42.09 -18.08
C ARG A 211 -22.18 43.21 -18.23
N TYR A 212 -21.50 43.18 -19.37
CA TYR A 212 -20.52 44.20 -19.74
C TYR A 212 -21.13 45.13 -20.74
N PRO A 213 -21.12 46.46 -20.53
CA PRO A 213 -21.61 47.43 -21.51
C PRO A 213 -20.77 47.40 -22.78
N ILE A 214 -21.41 47.61 -23.93
CA ILE A 214 -20.78 47.68 -25.26
C ILE A 214 -20.73 49.10 -25.69
N VAL A 215 -19.59 49.56 -26.18
CA VAL A 215 -19.43 50.89 -26.78
C VAL A 215 -20.21 50.93 -28.11
N ASP A 216 -21.05 51.96 -28.28
CA ASP A 216 -21.79 52.27 -29.52
C ASP A 216 -21.98 53.77 -29.70
N GLU A 217 -22.80 54.18 -30.69
CA GLU A 217 -23.08 55.57 -30.99
C GLU A 217 -23.77 56.32 -29.84
N THR A 218 -24.43 55.61 -28.94
CA THR A 218 -25.25 56.16 -27.85
C THR A 218 -24.50 56.19 -26.51
N TRP A 219 -23.45 55.37 -26.37
CA TRP A 219 -22.68 55.24 -25.13
C TRP A 219 -21.21 54.97 -25.43
N ASP A 220 -20.34 55.85 -25.03
CA ASP A 220 -18.89 55.76 -25.27
C ASP A 220 -18.09 55.46 -23.99
N GLY A 221 -18.70 55.03 -22.90
CA GLY A 221 -18.02 54.64 -21.66
C GLY A 221 -18.65 55.24 -20.39
N PRO A 222 -18.11 54.92 -19.22
CA PRO A 222 -18.64 55.33 -17.92
C PRO A 222 -18.78 56.84 -17.75
N GLN A 223 -19.94 57.28 -17.26
CA GLN A 223 -20.25 58.71 -17.00
C GLN A 223 -20.11 59.08 -15.54
N ALA A 224 -19.94 58.12 -14.63
CA ALA A 224 -19.79 58.29 -13.19
C ALA A 224 -18.73 57.38 -12.63
N GLY A 225 -18.27 57.66 -11.37
CA GLY A 225 -17.31 56.81 -10.70
C GLY A 225 -17.87 55.45 -10.34
N TRP A 226 -17.03 54.44 -10.27
CA TRP A 226 -17.40 53.07 -9.84
C TRP A 226 -17.95 53.09 -8.40
N GLY A 227 -19.04 52.36 -8.17
CA GLY A 227 -19.74 52.31 -6.87
C GLY A 227 -20.80 53.42 -6.67
N SER A 228 -20.99 54.32 -7.66
CA SER A 228 -21.98 55.42 -7.63
C SER A 228 -23.43 54.92 -7.84
N GLY A 229 -23.65 53.74 -8.42
CA GLY A 229 -24.93 53.29 -8.94
C GLY A 229 -25.32 53.85 -10.33
N HIS A 230 -24.44 54.62 -10.94
CA HIS A 230 -24.65 55.30 -12.24
C HIS A 230 -23.50 55.06 -13.25
N TRP A 231 -22.59 54.13 -12.96
CA TRP A 231 -21.38 53.88 -13.74
C TRP A 231 -21.70 53.54 -15.21
N ALA A 232 -22.69 52.66 -15.42
CA ALA A 232 -23.12 52.23 -16.76
C ALA A 232 -24.37 53.01 -17.26
N GLU A 233 -24.66 54.19 -16.70
CA GLU A 233 -25.84 54.99 -17.09
C GLU A 233 -25.77 55.37 -18.58
N GLY A 234 -26.86 55.16 -19.27
CA GLY A 234 -26.96 55.43 -20.72
C GLY A 234 -26.57 54.25 -21.62
N ALA A 235 -25.92 53.20 -21.09
CA ALA A 235 -25.58 51.99 -21.84
C ALA A 235 -26.87 51.25 -22.23
N THR A 236 -27.04 50.97 -23.49
CA THR A 236 -28.23 50.24 -24.02
C THR A 236 -27.93 48.83 -24.52
N ARG A 237 -26.66 48.54 -24.80
CA ARG A 237 -26.18 47.23 -25.27
C ARG A 237 -25.21 46.61 -24.31
N PHE A 238 -25.34 45.33 -24.12
CA PHE A 238 -24.52 44.55 -23.17
C PHE A 238 -24.20 43.19 -23.78
N ILE A 239 -23.00 42.65 -23.42
CA ILE A 239 -22.67 41.23 -23.50
C ILE A 239 -22.66 40.65 -22.11
N THR A 240 -23.24 39.46 -21.93
CA THR A 240 -23.42 38.86 -20.61
C THR A 240 -22.49 37.62 -20.48
N VAL A 241 -21.71 37.59 -19.46
CA VAL A 241 -20.79 36.48 -19.13
C VAL A 241 -21.17 35.83 -17.82
N ALA A 242 -20.79 34.56 -17.63
CA ALA A 242 -20.95 33.86 -16.36
C ALA A 242 -19.59 33.44 -15.79
N THR A 243 -19.39 33.63 -14.49
CA THR A 243 -18.14 33.29 -13.84
C THR A 243 -18.33 32.76 -12.43
N THR A 244 -17.47 31.84 -12.03
CA THR A 244 -17.34 31.36 -10.62
C THR A 244 -16.30 32.19 -9.84
N ARG A 245 -15.56 33.09 -10.51
CA ARG A 245 -14.46 33.88 -9.95
C ARG A 245 -14.58 35.37 -10.30
N PRO A 246 -15.55 36.12 -9.69
CA PRO A 246 -15.77 37.54 -9.99
C PRO A 246 -14.56 38.43 -9.74
N GLU A 247 -13.68 38.08 -8.78
CA GLU A 247 -12.45 38.80 -8.49
C GLU A 247 -11.46 38.86 -9.66
N THR A 248 -11.53 37.89 -10.58
CA THR A 248 -10.63 37.85 -11.75
C THR A 248 -11.15 38.69 -12.91
N ILE A 249 -12.38 39.21 -12.86
CA ILE A 249 -12.92 40.18 -13.85
C ILE A 249 -11.94 41.32 -14.05
N LEU A 250 -11.31 41.77 -13.00
CA LEU A 250 -10.33 42.91 -13.05
C LEU A 250 -9.17 42.66 -14.04
N GLY A 251 -8.87 41.41 -14.36
CA GLY A 251 -7.82 41.00 -15.31
C GLY A 251 -8.32 40.68 -16.72
N ASP A 252 -9.61 40.85 -17.03
CA ASP A 252 -10.13 40.49 -18.34
C ASP A 252 -9.55 41.38 -19.45
N THR A 253 -9.21 40.74 -20.56
CA THR A 253 -8.63 41.42 -21.75
C THR A 253 -9.43 41.17 -23.01
N ALA A 254 -10.45 40.30 -22.97
CA ALA A 254 -11.43 40.12 -24.01
C ALA A 254 -12.73 39.46 -23.45
N VAL A 255 -13.77 39.46 -24.26
CA VAL A 255 -14.90 38.54 -24.13
C VAL A 255 -14.92 37.63 -25.38
N ALA A 256 -14.92 36.32 -25.19
CA ALA A 256 -14.94 35.36 -26.28
C ALA A 256 -16.32 34.70 -26.44
N VAL A 257 -16.69 34.43 -27.70
CA VAL A 257 -17.91 33.71 -28.09
C VAL A 257 -17.55 32.62 -29.11
N HIS A 258 -18.37 31.59 -29.23
CA HIS A 258 -18.14 30.59 -30.27
C HIS A 258 -18.37 31.18 -31.67
N PRO A 259 -17.54 30.91 -32.69
CA PRO A 259 -17.66 31.50 -34.01
C PRO A 259 -19.01 31.16 -34.71
N ASP A 260 -19.61 30.02 -34.40
CA ASP A 260 -20.87 29.56 -34.96
C ASP A 260 -22.08 29.97 -34.10
N ASP A 261 -21.88 30.70 -33.00
CA ASP A 261 -23.03 31.15 -32.17
C ASP A 261 -23.71 32.41 -32.77
N GLU A 262 -24.83 32.19 -33.39
CA GLU A 262 -25.61 33.26 -34.05
C GLU A 262 -26.05 34.37 -33.08
N ARG A 263 -26.21 34.07 -31.79
CA ARG A 263 -26.62 35.05 -30.76
C ARG A 263 -25.67 36.24 -30.63
N TYR A 264 -24.39 36.01 -30.94
CA TYR A 264 -23.32 36.99 -30.72
C TYR A 264 -22.62 37.44 -32.01
N ARG A 265 -23.04 36.95 -33.19
CA ARG A 265 -22.39 37.23 -34.49
C ARG A 265 -22.24 38.75 -34.77
N ASP A 266 -23.22 39.57 -34.40
CA ASP A 266 -23.19 41.02 -34.58
C ASP A 266 -22.35 41.75 -33.52
N LEU A 267 -21.90 41.07 -32.50
CA LEU A 267 -21.07 41.61 -31.41
C LEU A 267 -19.56 41.36 -31.64
N VAL A 268 -19.18 40.37 -32.42
CA VAL A 268 -17.78 40.06 -32.74
C VAL A 268 -17.12 41.29 -33.40
N GLY A 269 -15.96 41.66 -32.92
CA GLY A 269 -15.21 42.84 -33.36
C GLY A 269 -15.62 44.17 -32.71
N LYS A 270 -16.69 44.16 -31.87
CA LYS A 270 -17.05 45.35 -31.06
C LYS A 270 -16.25 45.39 -29.76
N THR A 271 -16.38 46.48 -29.06
CA THR A 271 -15.67 46.79 -27.83
C THR A 271 -16.64 46.74 -26.65
N ALA A 272 -16.34 45.86 -25.66
CA ALA A 272 -16.99 45.90 -24.37
C ALA A 272 -16.15 46.74 -23.37
N VAL A 273 -16.81 47.23 -22.34
CA VAL A 273 -16.15 48.01 -21.25
C VAL A 273 -16.13 47.18 -19.98
N LEU A 274 -14.95 46.96 -19.47
CA LEU A 274 -14.72 46.14 -18.28
C LEU A 274 -15.33 46.83 -17.05
N PRO A 275 -16.23 46.18 -16.29
CA PRO A 275 -16.71 46.72 -15.02
C PRO A 275 -15.57 47.06 -14.06
N ALA A 276 -15.80 48.00 -13.17
CA ALA A 276 -14.87 48.57 -12.20
C ALA A 276 -13.71 49.41 -12.77
N LEU A 277 -13.04 48.96 -13.80
CA LEU A 277 -11.81 49.57 -14.31
C LEU A 277 -12.02 50.45 -15.55
N GLY A 278 -13.17 50.29 -16.25
CA GLY A 278 -13.45 51.07 -17.47
C GLY A 278 -12.54 50.74 -18.67
N ARG A 279 -11.74 49.66 -18.58
CA ARG A 279 -10.88 49.19 -19.67
C ARG A 279 -11.72 48.77 -20.87
N ARG A 280 -11.33 49.22 -22.06
CA ARG A 280 -11.95 48.74 -23.32
C ARG A 280 -11.34 47.42 -23.75
N ILE A 281 -12.14 46.40 -23.92
CA ILE A 281 -11.76 45.04 -24.32
C ILE A 281 -12.51 44.57 -25.56
N PRO A 282 -11.86 43.87 -26.49
CA PRO A 282 -12.52 43.34 -27.69
C PRO A 282 -13.47 42.20 -27.41
N ILE A 283 -14.52 42.06 -28.21
CA ILE A 283 -15.32 40.85 -28.31
C ILE A 283 -14.77 40.02 -29.48
N ILE A 284 -14.28 38.77 -29.17
CA ILE A 284 -13.59 37.90 -30.13
C ILE A 284 -14.37 36.62 -30.37
N ALA A 285 -14.08 35.93 -31.47
CA ALA A 285 -14.60 34.59 -31.76
C ALA A 285 -13.50 33.54 -31.55
N ASP A 286 -13.75 32.52 -30.70
CA ASP A 286 -12.80 31.42 -30.46
C ASP A 286 -13.54 30.08 -30.34
N PRO A 287 -13.09 29.01 -31.04
CA PRO A 287 -13.73 27.69 -31.02
C PRO A 287 -13.60 26.95 -29.64
N ALA A 288 -12.80 27.42 -28.72
CA ALA A 288 -12.69 26.85 -27.37
C ALA A 288 -13.91 27.21 -26.49
N VAL A 289 -14.75 28.17 -26.89
CA VAL A 289 -15.94 28.55 -26.12
C VAL A 289 -17.04 27.52 -26.33
N ASP A 290 -17.58 26.99 -25.22
CA ASP A 290 -18.78 26.15 -25.25
C ASP A 290 -20.05 27.03 -25.30
N PRO A 291 -20.82 27.05 -26.42
CA PRO A 291 -22.03 27.89 -26.58
C PRO A 291 -23.19 27.42 -25.69
N ALA A 292 -23.12 26.21 -25.13
CA ALA A 292 -24.13 25.64 -24.24
C ALA A 292 -23.89 25.95 -22.76
N PHE A 293 -22.66 26.36 -22.38
CA PHE A 293 -22.32 26.64 -20.99
C PHE A 293 -22.61 28.10 -20.62
N GLY A 294 -23.28 28.30 -19.48
CA GLY A 294 -23.60 29.61 -18.94
C GLY A 294 -24.40 30.47 -19.91
N THR A 295 -23.83 31.58 -20.38
CA THR A 295 -24.44 32.47 -21.39
C THR A 295 -24.00 32.17 -22.83
N GLY A 296 -23.00 31.30 -23.02
CA GLY A 296 -22.31 31.08 -24.29
C GLY A 296 -21.27 32.18 -24.64
N ALA A 297 -21.11 33.17 -23.77
CA ALA A 297 -20.03 34.14 -23.83
C ALA A 297 -19.15 34.00 -22.59
N VAL A 298 -17.84 33.98 -22.79
CA VAL A 298 -16.84 33.76 -21.73
C VAL A 298 -15.94 34.98 -21.58
N LYS A 299 -15.75 35.45 -20.34
CA LYS A 299 -14.72 36.45 -20.06
C LYS A 299 -13.35 35.80 -20.22
N VAL A 300 -12.41 36.49 -20.85
CA VAL A 300 -11.06 35.97 -21.09
C VAL A 300 -10.05 36.69 -20.18
N THR A 301 -9.51 35.92 -19.22
CA THR A 301 -8.54 36.39 -18.24
C THR A 301 -7.23 35.60 -18.40
N PRO A 302 -6.38 35.90 -19.36
CA PRO A 302 -5.22 35.06 -19.73
C PRO A 302 -4.20 34.82 -18.59
N ALA A 303 -4.21 35.66 -17.54
CA ALA A 303 -3.29 35.50 -16.39
C ALA A 303 -3.87 34.61 -15.27
N HIS A 304 -5.16 34.18 -15.31
CA HIS A 304 -5.83 33.52 -14.19
C HIS A 304 -6.65 32.29 -14.55
N ASP A 305 -6.61 31.86 -15.80
CA ASP A 305 -7.26 30.65 -16.27
C ASP A 305 -6.43 29.99 -17.39
N PRO A 306 -6.20 28.65 -17.35
CA PRO A 306 -5.40 27.96 -18.36
C PRO A 306 -6.03 28.01 -19.77
N THR A 307 -7.36 27.88 -19.89
CA THR A 307 -8.06 27.95 -21.18
C THR A 307 -8.03 29.38 -21.73
N ASP A 308 -8.23 30.37 -20.88
CA ASP A 308 -8.14 31.79 -21.25
C ASP A 308 -6.73 32.18 -21.67
N TYR A 309 -5.69 31.56 -21.05
CA TYR A 309 -4.29 31.75 -21.45
C TYR A 309 -4.06 31.29 -22.90
N GLU A 310 -4.58 30.12 -23.26
CA GLU A 310 -4.49 29.57 -24.61
C GLU A 310 -5.25 30.46 -25.65
N ILE A 311 -6.44 30.92 -25.30
CA ILE A 311 -7.21 31.89 -26.10
C ILE A 311 -6.39 33.18 -26.26
N GLY A 312 -5.80 33.66 -25.16
CA GLY A 312 -4.95 34.87 -25.16
C GLY A 312 -3.75 34.76 -26.11
N LEU A 313 -3.08 33.61 -26.13
CA LEU A 313 -1.96 33.35 -27.05
C LEU A 313 -2.42 33.37 -28.53
N ARG A 314 -3.56 32.75 -28.86
CA ARG A 314 -4.10 32.72 -30.22
C ARG A 314 -4.51 34.10 -30.74
N HIS A 315 -5.01 34.95 -29.86
CA HIS A 315 -5.52 36.26 -30.20
C HIS A 315 -4.57 37.44 -29.87
N GLY A 316 -3.36 37.11 -29.34
CA GLY A 316 -2.37 38.13 -28.96
C GLY A 316 -2.83 39.06 -27.83
N LEU A 317 -3.65 38.55 -26.88
CA LEU A 317 -4.16 39.33 -25.75
C LEU A 317 -3.09 39.48 -24.67
N GLU A 318 -3.07 40.65 -24.04
CA GLU A 318 -2.16 40.90 -22.91
C GLU A 318 -2.60 40.14 -21.68
N PRO A 319 -1.73 39.32 -21.03
CA PRO A 319 -2.07 38.64 -19.80
C PRO A 319 -1.86 39.59 -18.60
N ILE A 320 -2.94 40.16 -18.08
CA ILE A 320 -2.94 41.07 -16.94
C ILE A 320 -3.14 40.29 -15.65
N ASN A 321 -2.08 40.14 -14.85
CA ASN A 321 -2.15 39.56 -13.52
C ASN A 321 -2.71 40.54 -12.50
N VAL A 322 -3.73 40.17 -11.75
CA VAL A 322 -4.39 41.00 -10.70
C VAL A 322 -4.12 40.48 -9.28
N LEU A 323 -3.33 39.44 -9.10
CA LEU A 323 -3.03 38.84 -7.82
C LEU A 323 -1.53 38.95 -7.49
N THR A 324 -1.23 39.18 -6.22
CA THR A 324 0.10 39.01 -5.65
C THR A 324 0.38 37.51 -5.42
N GLU A 325 1.62 37.20 -5.08
CA GLU A 325 2.03 35.82 -4.70
C GLU A 325 1.27 35.25 -3.49
N THR A 326 0.73 36.11 -2.63
CA THR A 326 -0.11 35.77 -1.47
C THR A 326 -1.61 35.81 -1.79
N ALA A 327 -1.97 35.92 -3.08
CA ALA A 327 -3.34 36.01 -3.59
C ALA A 327 -4.15 37.18 -3.02
N ARG A 328 -3.47 38.33 -2.76
CA ARG A 328 -4.10 39.63 -2.57
C ARG A 328 -4.19 40.35 -3.93
N ILE A 329 -5.18 41.20 -4.06
CA ILE A 329 -5.32 42.02 -5.26
C ILE A 329 -4.13 43.00 -5.32
N ASN A 330 -3.47 43.07 -6.49
CA ASN A 330 -2.37 43.96 -6.75
C ASN A 330 -2.86 45.31 -7.34
N GLU A 331 -1.92 46.19 -7.74
CA GLU A 331 -2.19 47.48 -8.33
C GLU A 331 -3.10 47.46 -9.58
N ASN A 332 -3.08 46.34 -10.35
CA ASN A 332 -3.93 46.20 -11.52
C ASN A 332 -5.42 46.00 -11.17
N GLY A 333 -5.72 45.73 -9.91
CA GLY A 333 -7.08 45.56 -9.41
C GLY A 333 -7.79 46.86 -9.04
N GLY A 334 -7.09 48.01 -9.18
CA GLY A 334 -7.66 49.37 -8.98
C GLY A 334 -8.30 49.55 -7.60
N PRO A 335 -9.62 49.81 -7.51
CA PRO A 335 -10.24 50.14 -6.22
C PRO A 335 -10.27 48.99 -5.20
N TYR A 336 -9.80 47.79 -5.60
CA TYR A 336 -9.75 46.60 -4.77
C TYR A 336 -8.35 46.19 -4.33
N GLU A 337 -7.33 47.01 -4.68
CA GLU A 337 -5.92 46.79 -4.30
C GLU A 337 -5.77 46.49 -2.81
N GLY A 338 -4.95 45.50 -2.46
CA GLY A 338 -4.63 45.06 -1.10
C GLY A 338 -5.65 44.14 -0.46
N LEU A 339 -6.86 43.96 -1.01
CA LEU A 339 -7.85 43.04 -0.49
C LEU A 339 -7.42 41.57 -0.70
N ASP A 340 -7.80 40.70 0.23
CA ASP A 340 -7.77 39.25 -0.03
C ASP A 340 -8.70 38.89 -1.20
N ARG A 341 -8.35 37.88 -2.00
CA ARG A 341 -9.12 37.46 -3.18
C ARG A 341 -10.59 37.16 -2.87
N PHE A 342 -10.91 36.59 -1.72
CA PHE A 342 -12.30 36.25 -1.34
C PHE A 342 -13.04 37.49 -0.78
N GLU A 343 -12.34 38.39 -0.09
CA GLU A 343 -12.91 39.71 0.27
C GLU A 343 -13.22 40.53 -0.97
N CYS A 344 -12.30 40.51 -1.94
CA CYS A 344 -12.50 41.18 -3.24
C CYS A 344 -13.72 40.58 -3.96
N ARG A 345 -13.85 39.24 -3.99
CA ARG A 345 -15.01 38.54 -4.58
C ARG A 345 -16.33 39.02 -4.00
N GLN A 346 -16.42 39.11 -2.69
CA GLN A 346 -17.64 39.60 -2.01
C GLN A 346 -17.93 41.05 -2.36
N ARG A 347 -16.90 41.90 -2.33
CA ARG A 347 -17.05 43.33 -2.56
C ARG A 347 -17.37 43.66 -4.03
N ILE A 348 -16.71 43.04 -4.99
CA ILE A 348 -16.98 43.30 -6.40
C ILE A 348 -18.41 42.81 -6.79
N VAL A 349 -18.89 41.71 -6.21
CA VAL A 349 -20.27 41.26 -6.43
C VAL A 349 -21.28 42.28 -5.92
N ALA A 350 -21.09 42.83 -4.70
CA ALA A 350 -21.95 43.88 -4.14
C ALA A 350 -21.90 45.18 -4.97
N ASP A 351 -20.74 45.55 -5.49
CA ASP A 351 -20.60 46.74 -6.33
C ASP A 351 -21.25 46.50 -7.71
N LEU A 352 -21.11 45.31 -8.32
CA LEU A 352 -21.80 44.93 -9.56
C LEU A 352 -23.33 44.97 -9.40
N GLU A 353 -23.86 44.54 -8.27
CA GLU A 353 -25.28 44.62 -7.95
C GLU A 353 -25.76 46.10 -7.85
N ARG A 354 -24.97 46.90 -7.12
CA ARG A 354 -25.26 48.33 -6.99
C ARG A 354 -25.28 49.07 -8.33
N GLU A 355 -24.36 48.72 -9.23
CA GLU A 355 -24.28 49.31 -10.58
C GLU A 355 -25.30 48.68 -11.56
N GLY A 356 -26.09 47.71 -11.10
CA GLY A 356 -27.10 47.02 -11.93
C GLY A 356 -26.49 46.18 -13.03
N LEU A 357 -25.22 45.77 -12.85
CA LEU A 357 -24.50 44.89 -13.79
C LEU A 357 -24.54 43.41 -13.42
N LEU A 358 -24.92 43.08 -12.20
CA LEU A 358 -25.17 41.72 -11.76
C LEU A 358 -26.56 41.28 -12.23
N VAL A 359 -26.66 40.27 -13.11
CA VAL A 359 -27.93 39.80 -13.71
C VAL A 359 -28.54 38.71 -12.83
N LYS A 360 -27.71 37.78 -12.37
CA LYS A 360 -28.15 36.58 -11.65
C LYS A 360 -27.02 36.00 -10.78
N THR A 361 -27.38 35.37 -9.65
CA THR A 361 -26.53 34.55 -8.81
C THR A 361 -27.20 33.19 -8.61
N GLU A 362 -26.52 32.09 -8.97
CA GLU A 362 -27.03 30.73 -8.86
C GLU A 362 -26.09 29.87 -8.02
N PRO A 363 -26.61 28.98 -7.17
CA PRO A 363 -25.80 27.94 -6.57
C PRO A 363 -25.14 27.06 -7.66
N TYR A 364 -23.85 26.82 -7.53
CA TYR A 364 -23.10 26.01 -8.49
C TYR A 364 -22.01 25.20 -7.79
N VAL A 365 -22.01 23.89 -8.03
CA VAL A 365 -20.93 23.02 -7.52
C VAL A 365 -19.86 22.95 -8.59
N HIS A 366 -18.62 23.23 -8.21
CA HIS A 366 -17.49 23.19 -9.12
C HIS A 366 -16.25 22.62 -8.46
N SER A 367 -15.35 22.11 -9.30
CA SER A 367 -14.10 21.50 -8.86
C SER A 367 -13.03 22.59 -8.65
N ILE A 368 -12.47 22.64 -7.43
CA ILE A 368 -11.45 23.62 -7.05
C ILE A 368 -10.17 22.91 -6.66
N GLY A 369 -9.03 23.38 -7.18
CA GLY A 369 -7.72 22.84 -6.83
C GLY A 369 -7.28 23.27 -5.43
N HIS A 370 -6.77 22.31 -4.66
CA HIS A 370 -6.20 22.52 -3.33
C HIS A 370 -4.76 22.00 -3.30
N CYS A 371 -3.90 22.72 -2.61
CA CYS A 371 -2.53 22.31 -2.38
C CYS A 371 -2.49 21.04 -1.52
N GLN A 372 -1.96 19.94 -2.05
CA GLN A 372 -1.84 18.64 -1.35
C GLN A 372 -1.17 18.76 0.04
N ARG A 373 -0.32 19.78 0.25
CA ARG A 373 0.51 19.92 1.46
C ARG A 373 -0.13 20.75 2.56
N CYS A 374 -0.91 21.77 2.19
CA CYS A 374 -1.46 22.73 3.15
C CYS A 374 -2.96 22.94 3.03
N ASP A 375 -3.60 22.26 2.08
CA ASP A 375 -5.05 22.31 1.81
C ASP A 375 -5.60 23.71 1.44
N THR A 376 -4.71 24.65 1.10
CA THR A 376 -5.12 25.97 0.64
C THR A 376 -5.54 25.91 -0.81
N ILE A 377 -6.63 26.61 -1.17
CA ILE A 377 -7.09 26.76 -2.54
C ILE A 377 -5.96 27.39 -3.37
N THR A 378 -5.59 26.71 -4.45
CA THR A 378 -4.55 27.15 -5.38
C THR A 378 -5.09 28.15 -6.40
N GLU A 379 -4.19 28.92 -6.98
CA GLU A 379 -4.50 29.85 -8.05
C GLU A 379 -3.78 29.47 -9.35
N PRO A 380 -4.45 29.43 -10.48
CA PRO A 380 -3.77 29.54 -11.76
C PRO A 380 -3.02 30.87 -11.81
N TYR A 381 -1.70 30.83 -11.96
CA TYR A 381 -0.84 31.99 -11.84
C TYR A 381 0.24 31.98 -12.91
N LEU A 382 0.41 33.11 -13.59
CA LEU A 382 1.39 33.26 -14.65
C LEU A 382 2.76 33.61 -14.07
N SER A 383 3.68 32.65 -14.10
CA SER A 383 4.99 32.78 -13.49
C SER A 383 6.11 32.29 -14.40
N VAL A 384 7.30 32.86 -14.21
CA VAL A 384 8.53 32.41 -14.87
C VAL A 384 9.12 31.29 -14.04
N GLN A 385 9.15 30.07 -14.60
CA GLN A 385 9.56 28.86 -13.90
C GLN A 385 10.55 28.06 -14.76
N TRP A 386 11.22 27.08 -14.14
CA TRP A 386 12.04 26.11 -14.81
C TRP A 386 11.24 24.85 -15.14
N PHE A 387 11.41 24.32 -16.36
CA PHE A 387 10.68 23.17 -16.86
C PHE A 387 11.60 22.13 -17.47
N VAL A 388 11.20 20.84 -17.36
CA VAL A 388 11.77 19.73 -18.12
C VAL A 388 10.83 19.40 -19.29
N ARG A 389 11.38 19.34 -20.52
CA ARG A 389 10.68 18.77 -21.68
C ARG A 389 10.54 17.27 -21.49
N THR A 390 9.37 16.82 -21.10
CA THR A 390 9.14 15.42 -20.68
C THR A 390 8.86 14.47 -21.84
N LYS A 391 8.30 14.97 -22.94
CA LYS A 391 7.82 14.10 -24.05
C LYS A 391 8.89 13.13 -24.56
N PRO A 392 10.14 13.53 -24.93
CA PRO A 392 11.15 12.59 -25.42
C PRO A 392 11.58 11.58 -24.35
N LEU A 393 11.55 11.96 -23.05
CA LEU A 393 11.86 11.08 -21.93
C LEU A 393 10.75 10.05 -21.71
N ALA A 394 9.50 10.47 -21.85
CA ALA A 394 8.33 9.61 -21.72
C ALA A 394 8.25 8.57 -22.85
N GLU A 395 8.60 8.93 -24.08
CA GLU A 395 8.67 7.99 -25.20
C GLU A 395 9.65 6.85 -24.93
N ALA A 396 10.82 7.15 -24.35
CA ALA A 396 11.81 6.16 -23.95
C ALA A 396 11.27 5.26 -22.80
N ALA A 397 10.58 5.84 -21.83
CA ALA A 397 9.99 5.12 -20.71
C ALA A 397 8.84 4.18 -21.14
N ILE A 398 7.99 4.60 -22.06
CA ILE A 398 6.95 3.77 -22.68
C ILE A 398 7.59 2.57 -23.39
N GLN A 399 8.64 2.83 -24.17
CA GLN A 399 9.31 1.79 -24.93
C GLN A 399 9.97 0.75 -24.03
N ALA A 400 10.51 1.13 -22.88
CA ALA A 400 11.14 0.21 -21.93
C ALA A 400 10.16 -0.87 -21.40
N VAL A 401 8.87 -0.52 -21.25
CA VAL A 401 7.83 -1.50 -20.88
C VAL A 401 7.36 -2.30 -22.08
N ARG A 402 7.15 -1.67 -23.23
CA ARG A 402 6.67 -2.34 -24.46
C ARG A 402 7.63 -3.41 -24.98
N ASP A 403 8.93 -3.20 -24.85
CA ASP A 403 9.95 -4.16 -25.30
C ASP A 403 10.40 -5.14 -24.20
N GLY A 404 9.77 -5.11 -23.04
CA GLY A 404 9.98 -6.06 -21.94
C GLY A 404 11.25 -5.84 -21.12
N ARG A 405 11.96 -4.71 -21.30
CA ARG A 405 13.10 -4.34 -20.41
C ARG A 405 12.67 -4.07 -18.98
N MET A 406 11.41 -3.69 -18.80
CA MET A 406 10.78 -3.46 -17.51
C MET A 406 9.34 -3.99 -17.55
N ARG A 407 8.90 -4.62 -16.47
CA ARG A 407 7.50 -5.07 -16.28
C ARG A 407 6.86 -4.42 -15.08
N ILE A 408 5.54 -4.24 -15.11
CA ILE A 408 4.75 -3.71 -14.00
C ILE A 408 3.85 -4.82 -13.45
N VAL A 409 3.94 -5.07 -12.16
CA VAL A 409 3.15 -6.07 -11.45
C VAL A 409 2.18 -5.36 -10.49
N PRO A 410 0.86 -5.54 -10.63
CA PRO A 410 0.19 -6.36 -11.64
C PRO A 410 0.05 -5.65 -13.00
N GLN A 411 0.05 -6.42 -14.06
CA GLN A 411 0.09 -5.93 -15.44
C GLN A 411 -1.01 -4.91 -15.80
N ARG A 412 -2.17 -4.95 -15.13
CA ARG A 412 -3.25 -3.99 -15.39
C ARG A 412 -2.84 -2.51 -15.26
N PHE A 413 -1.78 -2.21 -14.51
CA PHE A 413 -1.26 -0.85 -14.35
C PHE A 413 -0.43 -0.37 -15.55
N GLU A 414 0.00 -1.24 -16.46
CA GLU A 414 0.68 -0.85 -17.71
C GLU A 414 -0.19 0.09 -18.55
N LYS A 415 -1.48 -0.23 -18.67
CA LYS A 415 -2.43 0.63 -19.42
C LYS A 415 -2.53 2.03 -18.84
N ILE A 416 -2.53 2.13 -17.50
CA ILE A 416 -2.59 3.40 -16.79
C ILE A 416 -1.27 4.16 -16.97
N TYR A 417 -0.13 3.47 -16.86
CA TYR A 417 1.21 4.02 -17.08
C TYR A 417 1.35 4.61 -18.49
N PHE A 418 0.92 3.88 -19.53
CA PHE A 418 0.97 4.35 -20.91
C PHE A 418 0.08 5.58 -21.13
N ASN A 419 -1.18 5.52 -20.71
CA ASN A 419 -2.10 6.64 -20.89
C ASN A 419 -1.57 7.93 -20.26
N TRP A 420 -0.94 7.84 -19.12
CA TRP A 420 -0.39 9.00 -18.44
C TRP A 420 0.84 9.56 -19.16
N LEU A 421 1.79 8.71 -19.58
CA LEU A 421 3.01 9.13 -20.27
C LEU A 421 2.74 9.66 -21.69
N GLU A 422 1.76 9.11 -22.40
CA GLU A 422 1.35 9.57 -23.72
C GLU A 422 0.74 10.98 -23.68
N ASN A 423 0.15 11.38 -22.55
CA ASN A 423 -0.47 12.69 -22.33
C ASN A 423 0.34 13.61 -21.42
N ILE A 424 1.59 13.27 -21.12
CA ILE A 424 2.41 14.02 -20.17
C ILE A 424 2.72 15.44 -20.67
N ARG A 425 2.60 16.41 -19.78
CA ARG A 425 3.00 17.81 -20.00
C ARG A 425 4.41 18.06 -19.49
N ASP A 426 5.01 19.17 -19.92
CA ASP A 426 6.32 19.60 -19.40
C ASP A 426 6.26 19.79 -17.89
N TRP A 427 7.27 19.31 -17.22
CA TRP A 427 7.32 19.25 -15.76
C TRP A 427 7.95 20.51 -15.18
N CYS A 428 7.18 21.31 -14.43
CA CYS A 428 7.69 22.43 -13.67
C CYS A 428 8.53 21.94 -12.49
N ILE A 429 9.83 22.23 -12.50
CA ILE A 429 10.80 21.74 -11.53
C ILE A 429 11.28 22.78 -10.51
N SER A 430 10.94 24.06 -10.65
CA SER A 430 11.31 25.09 -9.69
C SER A 430 10.26 25.27 -8.59
N ARG A 431 10.74 25.51 -7.38
CA ARG A 431 9.94 25.79 -6.19
C ARG A 431 10.54 27.00 -5.45
N GLN A 432 9.69 27.94 -5.04
CA GLN A 432 10.07 29.14 -4.29
C GLN A 432 10.19 28.85 -2.79
N LEU A 433 10.98 27.82 -2.48
CA LEU A 433 11.26 27.32 -1.14
C LEU A 433 12.70 27.66 -0.75
N TRP A 434 13.01 27.53 0.54
CA TRP A 434 14.39 27.66 1.04
C TRP A 434 15.04 26.31 1.30
N TRP A 435 14.24 25.27 1.60
CA TRP A 435 14.69 23.92 1.90
C TRP A 435 14.66 23.04 0.65
N GLY A 436 15.81 22.58 0.19
CA GLY A 436 15.96 21.69 -0.95
C GLY A 436 17.24 21.95 -1.76
N HIS A 437 17.37 21.29 -2.92
CA HIS A 437 18.48 21.48 -3.85
C HIS A 437 18.33 22.79 -4.60
N ARG A 438 19.20 23.73 -4.37
CA ARG A 438 19.18 25.03 -5.05
C ARG A 438 19.51 24.85 -6.55
N ILE A 439 18.79 25.56 -7.42
CA ILE A 439 18.98 25.50 -8.87
C ILE A 439 20.38 25.97 -9.23
N PRO A 440 21.18 25.17 -10.00
CA PRO A 440 22.58 25.49 -10.28
C PRO A 440 22.74 26.40 -11.51
N VAL A 441 22.05 27.53 -11.50
CA VAL A 441 22.11 28.55 -12.54
C VAL A 441 22.42 29.90 -11.90
N TRP A 442 23.36 30.62 -12.50
CA TRP A 442 23.77 31.99 -12.07
C TRP A 442 23.43 32.99 -13.15
N TYR A 443 22.88 34.09 -12.75
CA TYR A 443 22.53 35.23 -13.61
C TYR A 443 23.60 36.30 -13.49
N CYS A 444 23.98 36.89 -14.64
CA CYS A 444 24.92 37.97 -14.69
C CYS A 444 24.16 39.30 -14.70
N ASP A 445 24.47 40.18 -13.73
CA ASP A 445 23.85 41.51 -13.62
C ASP A 445 24.32 42.47 -14.71
N ASP A 446 25.52 42.22 -15.32
CA ASP A 446 26.09 43.09 -16.33
C ASP A 446 25.62 42.76 -17.75
N CYS A 447 25.41 41.50 -18.08
CA CYS A 447 25.03 41.12 -19.45
C CYS A 447 23.71 40.35 -19.59
N GLY A 448 23.08 40.03 -18.46
CA GLY A 448 21.85 39.20 -18.44
C GLY A 448 22.04 37.71 -18.81
N GLY A 449 23.30 37.29 -19.03
CA GLY A 449 23.63 35.89 -19.39
C GLY A 449 23.42 34.92 -18.25
N GLN A 450 23.14 33.66 -18.58
CA GLN A 450 22.96 32.54 -17.63
C GLN A 450 24.16 31.60 -17.66
N THR A 451 24.72 31.27 -16.50
CA THR A 451 25.81 30.32 -16.35
C THR A 451 25.29 29.08 -15.60
N CYS A 452 25.40 27.90 -16.19
CA CYS A 452 24.97 26.64 -15.61
C CYS A 452 26.13 25.61 -15.67
N GLU A 453 26.74 25.37 -14.49
CA GLU A 453 27.95 24.54 -14.40
C GLU A 453 27.89 23.57 -13.20
N LEU A 454 28.76 22.56 -13.25
CA LEU A 454 28.87 21.53 -12.20
C LEU A 454 29.43 22.10 -10.89
N GLU A 455 30.38 23.02 -10.99
CA GLU A 455 30.95 23.74 -9.85
C GLU A 455 30.38 25.15 -9.79
N ASP A 456 30.46 25.79 -8.62
CA ASP A 456 30.01 27.17 -8.46
C ASP A 456 30.89 28.13 -9.30
N PRO A 457 30.33 28.83 -10.30
CA PRO A 457 31.12 29.76 -11.10
C PRO A 457 31.51 31.00 -10.28
N THR A 458 32.69 31.53 -10.54
CA THR A 458 33.17 32.77 -9.97
C THR A 458 32.98 33.97 -10.90
N VAL A 459 32.71 33.69 -12.17
CA VAL A 459 32.49 34.69 -13.23
C VAL A 459 31.44 34.20 -14.23
N CYS A 460 30.79 35.14 -14.89
CA CYS A 460 29.85 34.87 -15.97
C CYS A 460 30.55 34.18 -17.16
N ALA A 461 30.00 33.08 -17.64
CA ALA A 461 30.51 32.33 -18.79
C ALA A 461 30.42 33.12 -20.11
N HIS A 462 29.60 34.18 -20.20
CA HIS A 462 29.38 34.96 -21.41
C HIS A 462 30.26 36.19 -21.50
N CYS A 463 30.43 36.94 -20.40
CA CYS A 463 31.16 38.23 -20.44
C CYS A 463 32.34 38.29 -19.46
N GLY A 464 32.55 37.24 -18.62
CA GLY A 464 33.65 37.20 -17.65
C GLY A 464 33.45 38.10 -16.41
N SER A 465 32.29 38.71 -16.24
CA SER A 465 31.99 39.54 -15.07
C SER A 465 31.87 38.72 -13.79
N PRO A 466 32.39 39.19 -12.65
CA PRO A 466 32.17 38.59 -11.34
C PRO A 466 30.78 38.92 -10.71
N ASN A 467 30.01 39.84 -11.34
CA ASN A 467 28.70 40.23 -10.85
C ASN A 467 27.65 39.20 -11.23
N ILE A 468 27.67 38.06 -10.54
CA ILE A 468 26.74 36.94 -10.75
C ILE A 468 26.06 36.57 -9.44
N HIS A 469 24.79 36.19 -9.53
CA HIS A 469 24.04 35.65 -8.39
C HIS A 469 23.33 34.38 -8.78
N GLN A 470 23.25 33.41 -7.83
CA GLN A 470 22.60 32.13 -8.06
C GLN A 470 21.07 32.26 -7.99
N ASP A 471 20.37 31.49 -8.80
CA ASP A 471 18.92 31.36 -8.73
C ASP A 471 18.47 31.06 -7.28
N GLU A 472 17.42 31.72 -6.81
CA GLU A 472 16.94 31.59 -5.42
C GLU A 472 16.06 30.37 -5.21
N ASP A 473 15.48 29.83 -6.28
CA ASP A 473 14.59 28.70 -6.24
C ASP A 473 15.34 27.39 -5.96
N VAL A 474 14.62 26.42 -5.42
CA VAL A 474 15.07 25.05 -5.27
C VAL A 474 14.34 24.13 -6.25
N LEU A 475 14.90 22.95 -6.49
CA LEU A 475 14.27 21.92 -7.31
C LEU A 475 13.10 21.25 -6.60
N ASP A 476 12.13 20.82 -7.38
CA ASP A 476 11.10 19.88 -6.96
C ASP A 476 11.73 18.63 -6.33
N THR A 477 11.22 18.20 -5.18
CA THR A 477 11.68 16.98 -4.48
C THR A 477 11.74 15.76 -5.41
N TRP A 478 10.77 15.64 -6.32
CA TRP A 478 10.71 14.53 -7.27
C TRP A 478 11.86 14.49 -8.26
N PHE A 479 12.59 15.60 -8.44
CA PHE A 479 13.78 15.64 -9.28
C PHE A 479 14.93 14.84 -8.65
N SER A 480 15.20 15.04 -7.37
CA SER A 480 16.20 14.26 -6.64
C SER A 480 15.75 12.81 -6.39
N SER A 481 14.46 12.60 -6.04
CA SER A 481 13.90 11.27 -5.81
C SER A 481 13.86 10.43 -7.11
N GLY A 482 13.74 11.06 -8.27
CA GLY A 482 13.82 10.39 -9.57
C GLY A 482 15.22 9.88 -9.95
N LEU A 483 16.27 10.31 -9.24
CA LEU A 483 17.64 9.80 -9.43
C LEU A 483 17.98 8.66 -8.45
N TRP A 484 17.10 8.36 -7.51
CA TRP A 484 17.35 7.49 -6.37
C TRP A 484 17.94 6.12 -6.71
N PRO A 485 17.49 5.38 -7.74
CA PRO A 485 18.02 4.05 -8.05
C PRO A 485 19.51 4.01 -8.39
N PHE A 486 20.07 5.12 -8.85
CA PHE A 486 21.46 5.17 -9.31
C PHE A 486 22.33 6.17 -8.54
N SER A 487 21.75 7.29 -8.07
CA SER A 487 22.50 8.25 -7.24
C SER A 487 22.94 7.64 -5.90
N THR A 488 22.09 6.80 -5.29
CA THR A 488 22.39 6.09 -4.04
C THR A 488 23.55 5.10 -4.16
N LEU A 489 23.78 4.59 -5.35
CA LEU A 489 24.87 3.67 -5.66
C LEU A 489 26.17 4.39 -6.09
N GLY A 490 26.12 5.75 -6.17
CA GLY A 490 27.29 6.60 -6.38
C GLY A 490 27.40 7.28 -7.74
N TRP A 491 26.39 7.10 -8.65
CA TRP A 491 26.37 7.88 -9.89
C TRP A 491 26.46 9.39 -9.57
N PRO A 492 27.18 10.22 -10.31
CA PRO A 492 27.73 10.00 -11.67
C PRO A 492 29.07 9.27 -11.76
N ASP A 493 29.64 8.83 -10.64
CA ASP A 493 30.88 8.08 -10.64
C ASP A 493 30.65 6.59 -10.88
N GLU A 494 31.65 5.93 -11.45
CA GLU A 494 31.69 4.48 -11.65
C GLU A 494 32.14 3.76 -10.37
N THR A 495 31.35 3.88 -9.28
CA THR A 495 31.67 3.24 -8.00
C THR A 495 31.54 1.70 -8.10
N PRO A 496 32.15 0.93 -7.17
CA PRO A 496 31.94 -0.51 -7.11
C PRO A 496 30.47 -0.89 -6.95
N ASP A 497 29.71 -0.17 -6.11
CA ASP A 497 28.29 -0.41 -5.89
C ASP A 497 27.46 -0.11 -7.14
N PHE A 498 27.72 0.99 -7.85
CA PHE A 498 27.04 1.32 -9.10
C PHE A 498 27.29 0.26 -10.18
N ARG A 499 28.55 -0.17 -10.37
CA ARG A 499 28.88 -1.20 -11.35
C ARG A 499 28.28 -2.57 -11.01
N ARG A 500 28.14 -2.89 -9.73
CA ARG A 500 27.65 -4.20 -9.27
C ARG A 500 26.12 -4.26 -9.22
N TYR A 501 25.47 -3.23 -8.72
CA TYR A 501 24.08 -3.28 -8.34
C TYR A 501 23.13 -2.45 -9.22
N TYR A 502 23.64 -1.63 -10.13
CA TYR A 502 22.82 -0.94 -11.12
C TYR A 502 22.82 -1.70 -12.47
N PRO A 503 21.65 -1.82 -13.16
CA PRO A 503 20.31 -1.51 -12.70
C PRO A 503 19.92 -2.32 -11.46
N THR A 504 19.04 -1.79 -10.59
CA THR A 504 18.50 -2.57 -9.49
C THR A 504 17.49 -3.62 -9.98
N ASP A 505 17.06 -4.54 -9.16
CA ASP A 505 16.21 -5.64 -9.62
C ASP A 505 14.73 -5.31 -9.54
N MET A 506 14.33 -4.61 -8.46
CA MET A 506 12.93 -4.29 -8.22
C MET A 506 12.76 -2.88 -7.65
N ARG A 507 11.65 -2.25 -8.05
CA ARG A 507 11.03 -1.12 -7.36
C ARG A 507 9.71 -1.57 -6.74
N GLU A 508 9.58 -1.50 -5.43
CA GLU A 508 8.35 -1.72 -4.70
C GLU A 508 7.76 -0.38 -4.24
N THR A 509 6.46 -0.16 -4.43
CA THR A 509 5.79 1.05 -3.94
C THR A 509 4.26 0.94 -4.01
N GLY A 510 3.54 1.87 -3.37
CA GLY A 510 2.10 2.04 -3.57
C GLY A 510 1.76 2.46 -4.99
N TYR A 511 0.66 1.96 -5.52
CA TYR A 511 0.24 2.31 -6.89
C TYR A 511 -0.06 3.81 -7.07
N ASP A 512 -0.36 4.53 -6.00
CA ASP A 512 -0.71 5.95 -6.01
C ASP A 512 0.45 6.87 -6.36
N ILE A 513 1.71 6.40 -6.23
CA ILE A 513 2.90 7.16 -6.60
C ILE A 513 3.60 6.62 -7.87
N LEU A 514 2.92 5.78 -8.65
CA LEU A 514 3.42 5.29 -9.93
C LEU A 514 3.85 6.41 -10.88
N PHE A 515 3.08 7.51 -10.93
CA PHE A 515 3.37 8.66 -11.80
C PHE A 515 4.30 9.67 -11.17
N PHE A 516 4.09 9.93 -9.88
CA PHE A 516 4.90 10.91 -9.15
C PHE A 516 6.36 10.49 -9.11
N TRP A 517 6.61 9.22 -8.92
CA TRP A 517 7.94 8.70 -8.63
C TRP A 517 8.46 7.72 -9.68
N VAL A 518 7.80 6.57 -9.85
CA VAL A 518 8.30 5.49 -10.73
C VAL A 518 8.52 5.96 -12.17
N ALA A 519 7.55 6.65 -12.76
CA ALA A 519 7.68 7.15 -14.12
C ALA A 519 8.85 8.13 -14.26
N ARG A 520 9.10 8.98 -13.24
CA ARG A 520 10.24 9.90 -13.22
C ARG A 520 11.57 9.20 -13.04
N GLU A 521 11.65 8.17 -12.18
CA GLU A 521 12.84 7.33 -12.07
C GLU A 521 13.20 6.68 -13.41
N VAL A 522 12.20 6.14 -14.12
CA VAL A 522 12.41 5.49 -15.42
C VAL A 522 12.86 6.49 -16.47
N MET A 523 12.20 7.65 -16.58
CA MET A 523 12.60 8.70 -17.52
C MET A 523 14.04 9.19 -17.27
N LEU A 524 14.36 9.52 -16.01
CA LEU A 524 15.68 10.03 -15.65
C LEU A 524 16.76 8.93 -15.70
N GLY A 525 16.44 7.70 -15.29
CA GLY A 525 17.35 6.56 -15.37
C GLY A 525 17.77 6.28 -16.81
N LEU A 526 16.83 6.17 -17.73
CA LEU A 526 17.11 5.98 -19.16
C LEU A 526 17.93 7.13 -19.75
N GLU A 527 17.61 8.37 -19.42
CA GLU A 527 18.30 9.55 -19.93
C GLU A 527 19.72 9.70 -19.38
N MET A 528 19.94 9.43 -18.10
CA MET A 528 21.23 9.63 -17.43
C MET A 528 22.21 8.46 -17.62
N THR A 529 21.69 7.23 -17.68
CA THR A 529 22.51 6.00 -17.69
C THR A 529 22.35 5.16 -18.95
N GLY A 530 21.33 5.41 -19.77
CA GLY A 530 21.00 4.59 -20.95
C GLY A 530 20.29 3.28 -20.62
N GLN A 531 19.98 2.99 -19.35
CA GLN A 531 19.38 1.75 -18.91
C GLN A 531 18.11 2.02 -18.09
N ALA A 532 17.11 1.11 -18.18
CA ALA A 532 15.98 1.11 -17.26
C ALA A 532 16.51 0.89 -15.82
N PRO A 533 16.04 1.66 -14.82
CA PRO A 533 16.65 1.64 -13.51
C PRO A 533 16.40 0.33 -12.73
N TYR A 534 15.44 -0.47 -13.15
CA TYR A 534 15.07 -1.79 -12.59
C TYR A 534 14.29 -2.61 -13.62
N SER A 535 14.26 -3.94 -13.41
CA SER A 535 13.56 -4.86 -14.31
C SER A 535 12.07 -5.03 -13.92
N THR A 536 11.70 -4.82 -12.66
CA THR A 536 10.37 -5.06 -12.15
C THR A 536 9.89 -3.89 -11.29
N VAL A 537 8.65 -3.45 -11.53
CA VAL A 537 7.90 -2.55 -10.65
C VAL A 537 6.79 -3.36 -9.99
N TYR A 538 6.88 -3.56 -8.68
CA TYR A 538 5.83 -4.19 -7.90
C TYR A 538 4.99 -3.13 -7.20
N LEU A 539 3.68 -3.16 -7.42
CA LEU A 539 2.75 -2.19 -6.85
C LEU A 539 1.87 -2.85 -5.79
N HIS A 540 1.91 -2.33 -4.58
CA HIS A 540 0.94 -2.70 -3.56
C HIS A 540 -0.24 -1.71 -3.52
N GLY A 541 -1.36 -2.13 -2.90
CA GLY A 541 -2.51 -1.28 -2.67
C GLY A 541 -2.41 -0.47 -1.38
N LEU A 542 -3.34 0.45 -1.16
CA LEU A 542 -3.40 1.27 0.04
C LEU A 542 -4.00 0.49 1.22
N ILE A 543 -3.52 0.80 2.43
CA ILE A 543 -4.08 0.24 3.66
C ILE A 543 -5.21 1.13 4.16
N ARG A 544 -6.37 0.52 4.37
CA ARG A 544 -7.59 1.14 4.90
C ARG A 544 -7.96 0.52 6.23
N ASP A 545 -8.80 1.19 7.00
CA ASP A 545 -9.36 0.60 8.22
C ASP A 545 -10.31 -0.57 7.87
N GLN A 546 -10.80 -1.27 8.87
CA GLN A 546 -11.73 -2.40 8.71
C GLN A 546 -13.03 -2.05 7.96
N HIS A 547 -13.36 -0.77 7.82
CA HIS A 547 -14.55 -0.26 7.12
C HIS A 547 -14.23 0.32 5.73
N GLY A 548 -13.00 0.17 5.25
CA GLY A 548 -12.54 0.68 3.94
C GLY A 548 -12.23 2.18 3.92
N ARG A 549 -12.19 2.87 5.09
CA ARG A 549 -11.87 4.30 5.17
C ARG A 549 -10.35 4.51 5.19
N LYS A 550 -9.91 5.63 4.62
CA LYS A 550 -8.50 6.03 4.69
C LYS A 550 -8.08 6.26 6.15
N ILE A 551 -7.00 5.60 6.56
CA ILE A 551 -6.41 5.79 7.89
C ILE A 551 -5.76 7.17 7.95
N SER A 552 -6.11 7.97 8.95
CA SER A 552 -5.55 9.30 9.17
C SER A 552 -5.20 9.50 10.65
N LYS A 553 -4.19 10.35 10.91
CA LYS A 553 -3.76 10.69 12.28
C LYS A 553 -4.83 11.42 13.10
N SER A 554 -5.88 11.95 12.46
CA SER A 554 -6.99 12.64 13.10
C SER A 554 -8.14 11.70 13.51
N MET A 555 -8.08 10.41 13.19
CA MET A 555 -9.09 9.45 13.62
C MET A 555 -9.04 9.23 15.15
N PRO A 556 -10.18 9.06 15.82
CA PRO A 556 -10.22 8.83 17.27
C PRO A 556 -9.42 7.62 17.74
N ASP A 557 -9.32 6.60 16.90
CA ASP A 557 -8.63 5.33 17.14
C ASP A 557 -7.32 5.17 16.33
N ALA A 558 -6.74 6.28 15.85
CA ALA A 558 -5.50 6.30 15.05
C ALA A 558 -4.34 5.52 15.71
N HIS A 559 -4.27 5.50 17.05
CA HIS A 559 -3.24 4.79 17.80
C HIS A 559 -3.23 3.27 17.55
N ARG A 560 -4.37 2.68 17.14
CA ARG A 560 -4.50 1.25 16.78
C ARG A 560 -3.81 0.90 15.45
N TYR A 561 -3.56 1.91 14.64
CA TYR A 561 -2.93 1.80 13.32
C TYR A 561 -1.49 2.34 13.32
N ASP A 562 -0.95 2.66 14.49
CA ASP A 562 0.47 3.02 14.63
C ASP A 562 1.34 1.75 14.64
N PRO A 563 2.28 1.59 13.70
CA PRO A 563 3.10 0.38 13.61
C PRO A 563 3.85 0.04 14.89
N LEU A 564 4.40 1.03 15.59
CA LEU A 564 5.13 0.79 16.84
C LEU A 564 4.22 0.32 17.99
N ASN A 565 2.99 0.83 18.06
CA ASN A 565 2.03 0.37 19.04
C ASN A 565 1.62 -1.08 18.77
N ILE A 566 1.38 -1.42 17.50
CA ILE A 566 1.08 -2.79 17.08
C ILE A 566 2.24 -3.73 17.41
N ILE A 567 3.47 -3.34 17.09
CA ILE A 567 4.67 -4.15 17.40
C ILE A 567 4.80 -4.37 18.91
N ARG A 568 4.55 -3.34 19.71
CA ARG A 568 4.63 -3.45 21.19
C ARG A 568 3.59 -4.41 21.74
N GLU A 569 2.38 -4.46 21.17
CA GLU A 569 1.28 -5.27 21.66
C GLU A 569 1.31 -6.71 21.11
N TYR A 570 1.65 -6.88 19.84
CA TYR A 570 1.51 -8.17 19.13
C TYR A 570 2.84 -8.75 18.63
N GLY A 571 3.91 -7.95 18.55
CA GLY A 571 5.20 -8.31 17.96
C GLY A 571 5.32 -7.90 16.48
N ALA A 572 6.56 -7.76 16.02
CA ALA A 572 6.87 -7.39 14.65
C ALA A 572 6.46 -8.48 13.65
N ASP A 573 6.68 -9.76 13.98
CA ASP A 573 6.28 -10.89 13.15
C ASP A 573 4.76 -10.92 12.87
N ALA A 574 3.94 -10.60 13.88
CA ALA A 574 2.49 -10.56 13.71
C ALA A 574 2.05 -9.45 12.77
N LEU A 575 2.65 -8.27 12.87
CA LEU A 575 2.39 -7.16 11.95
C LEU A 575 2.83 -7.51 10.52
N ARG A 576 4.08 -7.96 10.33
CA ARG A 576 4.64 -8.34 9.03
C ARG A 576 3.79 -9.40 8.33
N TYR A 577 3.50 -10.49 9.01
CA TYR A 577 2.70 -11.59 8.47
C TYR A 577 1.30 -11.11 8.06
N THR A 578 0.65 -10.28 8.88
CA THR A 578 -0.67 -9.72 8.56
C THR A 578 -0.62 -8.84 7.32
N LEU A 579 0.35 -7.92 7.22
CA LEU A 579 0.50 -7.04 6.06
C LEU A 579 0.74 -7.86 4.78
N LEU A 580 1.64 -8.81 4.82
CA LEU A 580 2.03 -9.63 3.66
C LEU A 580 0.91 -10.57 3.20
N THR A 581 0.18 -11.22 4.13
CA THR A 581 -0.83 -12.22 3.80
C THR A 581 -2.23 -11.66 3.54
N SER A 582 -2.48 -10.39 3.90
CA SER A 582 -3.75 -9.72 3.65
C SER A 582 -3.77 -8.91 2.36
N SER A 583 -2.62 -8.77 1.68
CA SER A 583 -2.49 -8.01 0.44
C SER A 583 -2.44 -8.92 -0.78
N THR A 584 -2.92 -8.38 -1.90
CA THR A 584 -2.69 -8.89 -3.25
C THR A 584 -2.15 -7.76 -4.11
N PRO A 585 -1.30 -8.03 -5.13
CA PRO A 585 -0.68 -6.99 -5.92
C PRO A 585 -1.69 -5.96 -6.46
N GLY A 586 -1.44 -4.68 -6.17
CA GLY A 586 -2.22 -3.53 -6.64
C GLY A 586 -3.63 -3.39 -6.09
N ASN A 587 -4.05 -4.16 -5.09
CA ASN A 587 -5.37 -4.03 -4.46
C ASN A 587 -5.26 -3.43 -3.07
N ASP A 588 -6.19 -2.52 -2.74
CA ASP A 588 -6.32 -1.99 -1.38
C ASP A 588 -6.66 -3.12 -0.40
N MET A 589 -6.13 -3.01 0.81
CA MET A 589 -6.45 -3.95 1.88
C MET A 589 -7.16 -3.25 3.04
N ASN A 590 -8.20 -3.90 3.57
CA ASN A 590 -8.85 -3.47 4.81
C ASN A 590 -8.18 -4.19 5.98
N LEU A 591 -7.53 -3.42 6.86
CA LEU A 591 -6.85 -3.97 8.03
C LEU A 591 -7.85 -4.13 9.19
N ASP A 592 -8.16 -5.38 9.50
CA ASP A 592 -8.89 -5.76 10.71
C ASP A 592 -7.88 -6.13 11.82
N PRO A 593 -7.85 -5.46 12.97
CA PRO A 593 -6.95 -5.76 14.08
C PRO A 593 -7.01 -7.22 14.56
N ARG A 594 -8.14 -7.92 14.39
CA ARG A 594 -8.27 -9.35 14.73
C ARG A 594 -7.35 -10.25 13.90
N ARG A 595 -6.97 -9.83 12.68
CA ARG A 595 -5.98 -10.56 11.86
C ARG A 595 -4.59 -10.51 12.47
N ILE A 596 -4.21 -9.38 13.08
CA ILE A 596 -2.93 -9.23 13.77
C ILE A 596 -2.90 -10.15 15.00
N GLU A 597 -4.00 -10.20 15.75
CA GLU A 597 -4.14 -11.14 16.87
C GLU A 597 -4.05 -12.61 16.39
N GLY A 598 -4.69 -12.93 15.26
CA GLY A 598 -4.58 -14.25 14.63
C GLY A 598 -3.14 -14.61 14.28
N ALA A 599 -2.37 -13.67 13.72
CA ALA A 599 -0.96 -13.86 13.39
C ALA A 599 -0.09 -14.07 14.65
N ARG A 600 -0.35 -13.33 15.73
CA ARG A 600 0.30 -13.58 17.04
C ARG A 600 -0.02 -14.98 17.57
N ASN A 601 -1.27 -15.41 17.45
CA ASN A 601 -1.69 -16.74 17.89
C ASN A 601 -1.02 -17.83 17.04
N PHE A 602 -0.81 -17.59 15.74
CA PHE A 602 -0.05 -18.48 14.87
C PHE A 602 1.42 -18.58 15.32
N ALA A 603 2.10 -17.48 15.62
CA ALA A 603 3.45 -17.51 16.19
C ALA A 603 3.52 -18.37 17.48
N ASN A 604 2.56 -18.21 18.38
CA ASN A 604 2.47 -19.03 19.58
C ASN A 604 2.18 -20.52 19.28
N LYS A 605 1.35 -20.84 18.28
CA LYS A 605 1.06 -22.22 17.86
C LYS A 605 2.35 -22.92 17.40
N ILE A 606 3.14 -22.26 16.54
CA ILE A 606 4.42 -22.78 16.06
C ILE A 606 5.42 -22.94 17.23
N TRP A 607 5.42 -21.97 18.14
CA TRP A 607 6.24 -22.03 19.35
C TRP A 607 5.94 -23.27 20.19
N GLN A 608 4.66 -23.58 20.42
CA GLN A 608 4.25 -24.79 21.16
C GLN A 608 4.59 -26.07 20.39
N ALA A 609 4.43 -26.07 19.05
CA ALA A 609 4.83 -27.20 18.22
C ALA A 609 6.32 -27.50 18.33
N ALA A 610 7.17 -26.47 18.26
CA ALA A 610 8.62 -26.61 18.42
C ALA A 610 9.00 -27.08 19.83
N ARG A 611 8.34 -26.60 20.88
CA ARG A 611 8.55 -27.09 22.26
C ARG A 611 8.22 -28.57 22.38
N TYR A 612 7.17 -29.04 21.72
CA TYR A 612 6.85 -30.47 21.66
C TYR A 612 7.98 -31.25 20.97
N VAL A 613 8.40 -30.83 19.78
CA VAL A 613 9.50 -31.48 19.03
C VAL A 613 10.78 -31.55 19.87
N LEU A 614 11.15 -30.47 20.55
CA LEU A 614 12.30 -30.44 21.46
C LEU A 614 12.15 -31.40 22.64
N SER A 615 10.95 -31.46 23.24
CA SER A 615 10.67 -32.41 24.35
C SER A 615 10.81 -33.87 23.93
N VAL A 616 10.44 -34.18 22.67
CA VAL A 616 10.65 -35.49 22.07
C VAL A 616 12.14 -35.82 21.92
N CYS A 617 12.94 -34.85 21.46
CA CYS A 617 14.38 -35.01 21.34
C CYS A 617 15.07 -35.13 22.71
N GLU A 618 14.60 -34.40 23.73
CA GLU A 618 15.09 -34.52 25.10
C GLU A 618 14.76 -35.87 25.75
N ARG A 619 13.52 -36.37 25.48
CA ARG A 619 13.09 -37.71 25.98
C ARG A 619 13.94 -38.84 25.40
N TRP A 620 14.32 -38.74 24.14
CA TRP A 620 15.09 -39.71 23.39
C TRP A 620 16.45 -39.11 22.97
N PRO A 621 17.41 -38.96 23.91
CA PRO A 621 18.68 -38.28 23.61
C PRO A 621 19.56 -39.17 22.68
N GLY A 622 20.42 -38.48 21.92
CA GLY A 622 21.38 -39.09 21.01
C GLY A 622 21.15 -38.60 19.57
N GLU A 623 22.08 -38.95 18.71
CA GLU A 623 22.02 -38.57 17.30
C GLU A 623 20.80 -39.21 16.62
N VAL A 624 20.03 -38.38 15.87
CA VAL A 624 18.92 -38.87 15.07
C VAL A 624 19.47 -39.20 13.69
N PRO A 625 19.40 -40.47 13.21
CA PRO A 625 19.91 -40.86 11.90
C PRO A 625 19.37 -39.97 10.77
N ALA A 626 20.07 -39.88 9.65
CA ALA A 626 19.59 -39.21 8.44
C ALA A 626 18.28 -39.88 7.95
N LEU A 627 17.54 -39.13 7.10
CA LEU A 627 16.23 -39.59 6.60
C LEU A 627 16.38 -40.87 5.74
N GLU A 628 17.48 -40.91 4.97
CA GLU A 628 17.78 -42.01 4.07
C GLU A 628 18.02 -43.32 4.88
N GLY A 629 17.32 -44.36 4.50
CA GLY A 629 17.47 -45.67 5.16
C GLY A 629 16.67 -45.88 6.45
N LEU A 630 15.91 -44.86 6.93
CA LEU A 630 14.95 -45.07 8.00
C LEU A 630 13.69 -45.76 7.48
N PRO A 631 13.14 -46.72 8.26
CA PRO A 631 11.86 -47.37 7.91
C PRO A 631 10.69 -46.41 8.18
N LEU A 632 10.34 -45.59 7.19
CA LEU A 632 9.26 -44.61 7.33
C LEU A 632 7.91 -45.27 7.25
N GLY A 633 7.06 -45.04 8.24
CA GLY A 633 5.66 -45.38 8.22
C GLY A 633 4.86 -44.51 7.24
N ARG A 634 3.60 -44.84 7.05
CA ARG A 634 2.70 -44.06 6.18
C ARG A 634 2.53 -42.61 6.62
N PRO A 635 2.33 -42.28 7.91
CA PRO A 635 2.22 -40.92 8.36
C PRO A 635 3.50 -40.09 8.11
N GLU A 636 4.67 -40.71 8.24
CA GLU A 636 5.96 -40.02 7.97
C GLU A 636 6.10 -39.74 6.48
N ARG A 637 5.76 -40.67 5.60
CA ARG A 637 5.79 -40.48 4.15
C ARG A 637 4.78 -39.41 3.70
N TRP A 638 3.57 -39.46 4.27
CA TRP A 638 2.53 -38.50 4.02
C TRP A 638 2.98 -37.03 4.33
N ILE A 639 3.44 -36.76 5.56
CA ILE A 639 3.78 -35.38 5.94
C ILE A 639 5.02 -34.85 5.19
N LEU A 640 5.95 -35.76 4.81
CA LEU A 640 7.07 -35.40 3.95
C LEU A 640 6.59 -35.10 2.52
N SER A 641 5.67 -35.84 1.96
CA SER A 641 5.03 -35.58 0.69
C SER A 641 4.33 -34.22 0.70
N ARG A 642 3.56 -33.94 1.73
CA ARG A 642 2.87 -32.65 1.90
C ARG A 642 3.86 -31.47 1.98
N LEU A 643 4.99 -31.65 2.67
CA LEU A 643 6.06 -30.66 2.70
C LEU A 643 6.69 -30.47 1.30
N ALA A 644 6.87 -31.54 0.52
CA ALA A 644 7.37 -31.43 -0.85
C ALA A 644 6.42 -30.63 -1.75
N CYS A 645 5.12 -30.89 -1.67
CA CYS A 645 4.09 -30.11 -2.35
C CYS A 645 4.10 -28.64 -1.91
N LEU A 646 4.22 -28.37 -0.62
CA LEU A 646 4.31 -27.00 -0.08
C LEU A 646 5.54 -26.26 -0.62
N ILE A 647 6.72 -26.88 -0.63
CA ILE A 647 7.96 -26.28 -1.16
C ILE A 647 7.75 -25.88 -2.62
N ALA A 648 7.24 -26.78 -3.46
CA ALA A 648 7.00 -26.50 -4.87
C ALA A 648 5.98 -25.35 -5.06
N THR A 649 4.88 -25.38 -4.31
CA THR A 649 3.83 -24.35 -4.36
C THR A 649 4.34 -22.99 -3.92
N VAL A 650 5.05 -22.92 -2.81
CA VAL A 650 5.59 -21.67 -2.29
C VAL A 650 6.62 -21.08 -3.25
N ASN A 651 7.50 -21.88 -3.84
CA ASN A 651 8.47 -21.41 -4.83
C ASN A 651 7.76 -20.78 -6.04
N HIS A 652 6.76 -21.45 -6.59
CA HIS A 652 5.97 -20.91 -7.70
C HIS A 652 5.28 -19.58 -7.34
N LEU A 653 4.63 -19.52 -6.16
CA LEU A 653 3.94 -18.31 -5.70
C LEU A 653 4.90 -17.14 -5.44
N MET A 654 6.10 -17.41 -4.93
CA MET A 654 7.12 -16.39 -4.70
C MET A 654 7.64 -15.80 -6.04
N GLU A 655 7.82 -16.64 -7.04
CA GLU A 655 8.24 -16.22 -8.40
C GLU A 655 7.16 -15.42 -9.13
N ASP A 656 5.88 -15.74 -8.87
CA ASP A 656 4.72 -15.04 -9.41
C ASP A 656 4.28 -13.82 -8.56
N TYR A 657 5.06 -13.41 -7.58
CA TYR A 657 4.74 -12.27 -6.69
C TYR A 657 3.44 -12.44 -5.88
N GLN A 658 2.98 -13.69 -5.65
CA GLN A 658 1.78 -14.01 -4.87
C GLN A 658 2.12 -14.25 -3.40
N TYR A 659 2.81 -13.30 -2.76
CA TYR A 659 3.35 -13.45 -1.40
C TYR A 659 2.25 -13.74 -0.36
N GLY A 660 1.09 -13.11 -0.51
CA GLY A 660 -0.03 -13.32 0.40
C GLY A 660 -0.49 -14.78 0.40
N GLU A 661 -0.58 -15.40 -0.77
CA GLU A 661 -0.95 -16.80 -0.89
C GLU A 661 0.16 -17.73 -0.39
N ALA A 662 1.42 -17.44 -0.70
CA ALA A 662 2.55 -18.22 -0.19
C ALA A 662 2.54 -18.29 1.35
N GLY A 663 2.35 -17.16 2.03
CA GLY A 663 2.26 -17.10 3.49
C GLY A 663 1.05 -17.88 4.05
N ARG A 664 -0.11 -17.87 3.36
CA ARG A 664 -1.28 -18.64 3.76
C ARG A 664 -1.06 -20.15 3.62
N GLN A 665 -0.47 -20.60 2.51
CA GLN A 665 -0.16 -22.02 2.30
C GLN A 665 0.79 -22.57 3.37
N ILE A 666 1.80 -21.80 3.78
CA ILE A 666 2.69 -22.16 4.88
C ILE A 666 1.93 -22.26 6.21
N ASN A 667 1.02 -21.33 6.47
CA ASN A 667 0.20 -21.35 7.67
C ASN A 667 -0.71 -22.60 7.72
N ASP A 668 -1.40 -22.86 6.62
CA ASP A 668 -2.36 -23.96 6.52
C ASP A 668 -1.68 -25.31 6.70
N PHE A 669 -0.52 -25.51 6.11
CA PHE A 669 0.32 -26.67 6.33
C PHE A 669 0.73 -26.82 7.79
N LEU A 670 1.33 -25.76 8.38
CA LEU A 670 1.80 -25.80 9.76
C LEU A 670 0.68 -26.02 10.76
N TRP A 671 -0.47 -25.35 10.57
CA TRP A 671 -1.58 -25.45 11.49
C TRP A 671 -2.37 -26.72 11.32
N SER A 672 -2.87 -26.96 10.09
CA SER A 672 -3.88 -27.98 9.82
C SER A 672 -3.30 -29.36 9.54
N GLU A 673 -2.09 -29.45 8.97
CA GLU A 673 -1.48 -30.75 8.65
C GLU A 673 -0.43 -31.16 9.69
N PHE A 674 0.57 -30.32 9.94
CA PHE A 674 1.63 -30.62 10.89
C PHE A 674 1.14 -30.64 12.34
N CYS A 675 0.52 -29.55 12.82
CA CYS A 675 0.12 -29.44 14.23
C CYS A 675 -1.10 -30.30 14.58
N ASP A 676 -2.16 -30.26 13.76
CA ASP A 676 -3.42 -30.90 14.12
C ASP A 676 -3.43 -32.40 13.85
N TRP A 677 -2.57 -32.90 12.94
CA TRP A 677 -2.47 -34.28 12.58
C TRP A 677 -1.12 -34.91 12.90
N TYR A 678 -0.03 -34.50 12.24
CA TYR A 678 1.23 -35.24 12.36
C TYR A 678 1.82 -35.21 13.77
N LEU A 679 1.77 -34.05 14.47
CA LEU A 679 2.22 -34.00 15.88
C LEU A 679 1.41 -34.95 16.74
N GLU A 680 0.09 -35.05 16.58
CA GLU A 680 -0.76 -35.96 17.37
C GLU A 680 -0.50 -37.44 17.05
N ILE A 681 -0.32 -37.76 15.76
CA ILE A 681 0.03 -39.12 15.32
C ILE A 681 1.39 -39.54 15.86
N SER A 682 2.40 -38.69 15.81
CA SER A 682 3.76 -38.97 16.28
C SER A 682 3.81 -39.36 17.77
N LYS A 683 2.84 -38.91 18.58
CA LYS A 683 2.72 -39.28 19.99
C LYS A 683 2.51 -40.76 20.19
N ILE A 684 1.87 -41.44 19.24
CA ILE A 684 1.59 -42.87 19.32
C ILE A 684 2.91 -43.65 19.36
N ALA A 685 3.84 -43.36 18.46
CA ALA A 685 5.15 -44.01 18.43
C ALA A 685 6.07 -43.53 19.54
N VAL A 686 6.09 -42.23 19.83
CA VAL A 686 7.03 -41.63 20.82
C VAL A 686 6.73 -42.02 22.25
N TYR A 687 5.45 -42.20 22.60
CA TYR A 687 5.00 -42.54 23.95
C TYR A 687 4.48 -43.97 24.09
N ALA A 688 4.75 -44.85 23.09
CA ALA A 688 4.44 -46.27 23.19
C ALA A 688 5.12 -46.88 24.42
N PRO A 689 4.49 -47.82 25.13
CA PRO A 689 5.07 -48.45 26.32
C PRO A 689 6.39 -49.20 26.05
N ASP A 690 6.58 -49.72 24.85
CA ASP A 690 7.76 -50.43 24.34
C ASP A 690 8.67 -49.55 23.45
N ALA A 691 8.48 -48.23 23.44
CA ALA A 691 9.27 -47.30 22.64
C ALA A 691 10.78 -47.38 23.00
N THR A 692 11.59 -47.33 21.98
CA THR A 692 13.07 -47.33 22.07
C THR A 692 13.65 -46.17 21.24
N PRO A 693 14.90 -45.77 21.42
CA PRO A 693 15.53 -44.79 20.53
C PRO A 693 15.49 -45.18 19.05
N GLN A 694 15.51 -46.46 18.74
CA GLN A 694 15.47 -46.97 17.35
C GLN A 694 14.05 -46.91 16.78
N SER A 695 13.03 -47.38 17.53
CA SER A 695 11.66 -47.36 17.06
C SER A 695 11.07 -45.97 16.92
N THR A 696 11.59 -44.99 17.71
CA THR A 696 11.17 -43.58 17.64
C THR A 696 11.97 -42.74 16.63
N ALA A 697 13.06 -43.29 16.06
CA ALA A 697 13.95 -42.53 15.18
C ALA A 697 13.25 -41.97 13.92
N PRO A 698 12.34 -42.69 13.23
CA PRO A 698 11.60 -42.16 12.07
C PRO A 698 10.79 -40.94 12.44
N ALA A 699 9.93 -41.05 13.47
CA ALA A 699 9.10 -39.94 13.92
C ALA A 699 9.93 -38.72 14.35
N ARG A 700 11.02 -38.93 15.11
CA ARG A 700 11.93 -37.84 15.54
C ARG A 700 12.59 -37.13 14.36
N ARG A 701 13.09 -37.88 13.38
CA ARG A 701 13.74 -37.32 12.18
C ARG A 701 12.75 -36.51 11.37
N VAL A 702 11.55 -37.04 11.12
CA VAL A 702 10.53 -36.38 10.30
C VAL A 702 10.00 -35.13 11.01
N LEU A 703 9.77 -35.18 12.32
CA LEU A 703 9.41 -33.99 13.12
C LEU A 703 10.44 -32.85 12.95
N LEU A 704 11.74 -33.17 13.04
CA LEU A 704 12.82 -32.18 12.85
C LEU A 704 12.89 -31.68 11.41
N THR A 705 12.82 -32.57 10.43
CA THR A 705 12.92 -32.23 9.00
C THR A 705 11.76 -31.34 8.56
N VAL A 706 10.53 -31.69 8.97
CA VAL A 706 9.33 -30.92 8.61
C VAL A 706 9.35 -29.53 9.26
N LEU A 707 9.72 -29.47 10.55
CA LEU A 707 9.78 -28.20 11.24
C LEU A 707 10.90 -27.31 10.69
N ASP A 708 12.10 -27.83 10.43
CA ASP A 708 13.20 -27.06 9.83
C ASP A 708 12.82 -26.52 8.45
N GLY A 709 12.25 -27.37 7.57
CA GLY A 709 11.81 -26.95 6.23
C GLY A 709 10.74 -25.85 6.28
N ALA A 710 9.73 -26.03 7.14
CA ALA A 710 8.65 -25.06 7.27
C ALA A 710 9.12 -23.74 7.90
N LEU A 711 10.06 -23.76 8.85
CA LEU A 711 10.66 -22.55 9.44
C LEU A 711 11.46 -21.78 8.39
N ARG A 712 12.18 -22.47 7.50
CA ARG A 712 12.90 -21.82 6.38
C ARG A 712 11.93 -21.10 5.42
N LEU A 713 10.84 -21.75 5.03
CA LEU A 713 9.80 -21.15 4.17
C LEU A 713 9.11 -19.95 4.84
N LEU A 714 8.90 -20.00 6.16
CA LEU A 714 8.22 -18.96 6.90
C LEU A 714 9.13 -17.77 7.26
N HIS A 715 10.46 -17.96 7.27
CA HIS A 715 11.42 -16.96 7.76
C HIS A 715 11.30 -15.57 7.10
N PRO A 716 11.11 -15.42 5.78
CA PRO A 716 10.91 -14.11 5.17
C PRO A 716 9.66 -13.37 5.68
N PHE A 717 8.64 -14.09 6.11
CA PHE A 717 7.39 -13.53 6.63
C PHE A 717 7.47 -13.18 8.11
N MET A 718 8.03 -14.09 8.92
CA MET A 718 8.09 -14.02 10.39
C MET A 718 9.51 -14.30 10.89
N PRO A 719 10.45 -13.36 10.67
CA PRO A 719 11.85 -13.64 10.85
C PRO A 719 12.28 -13.91 12.29
N PHE A 720 11.63 -13.30 13.29
CA PHE A 720 12.08 -13.40 14.67
C PHE A 720 11.70 -14.72 15.35
N VAL A 721 10.45 -15.13 15.26
CA VAL A 721 10.00 -16.39 15.86
C VAL A 721 10.68 -17.58 15.18
N THR A 722 10.83 -17.53 13.86
CA THR A 722 11.47 -18.60 13.09
C THR A 722 12.96 -18.72 13.42
N GLU A 723 13.68 -17.60 13.53
CA GLU A 723 15.09 -17.60 13.96
C GLU A 723 15.24 -18.17 15.37
N ALA A 724 14.45 -17.69 16.33
CA ALA A 724 14.52 -18.15 17.71
C ALA A 724 14.27 -19.66 17.83
N LEU A 725 13.28 -20.18 17.11
CA LEU A 725 12.97 -21.61 17.08
C LEU A 725 14.07 -22.41 16.39
N TRP A 726 14.53 -21.94 15.22
CA TRP A 726 15.58 -22.63 14.48
C TRP A 726 16.89 -22.73 15.26
N GLN A 727 17.25 -21.67 15.99
CA GLN A 727 18.41 -21.72 16.87
C GLN A 727 18.31 -22.78 17.97
N ALA A 728 17.11 -23.08 18.44
CA ALA A 728 16.87 -24.09 19.47
C ALA A 728 16.85 -25.53 18.93
N LEU A 729 16.55 -25.75 17.63
CA LEU A 729 16.45 -27.09 17.05
C LEU A 729 17.82 -27.80 17.02
N PRO A 730 17.88 -29.10 17.40
CA PRO A 730 19.08 -29.92 17.33
C PRO A 730 19.30 -30.51 15.91
N VAL A 731 19.32 -29.60 14.91
CA VAL A 731 19.60 -29.96 13.51
C VAL A 731 20.98 -29.45 13.11
N PRO A 732 21.63 -30.03 12.10
CA PRO A 732 22.86 -29.47 11.53
C PRO A 732 22.58 -28.06 11.00
N LYS A 733 23.38 -27.07 11.44
CA LYS A 733 23.22 -25.67 11.05
C LYS A 733 24.01 -25.37 9.78
N GLU A 734 23.34 -24.94 8.72
CA GLU A 734 23.98 -24.50 7.49
C GLU A 734 24.48 -23.05 7.54
N GLY A 735 24.58 -22.48 8.71
CA GLY A 735 25.01 -21.12 9.00
C GLY A 735 24.78 -20.78 10.44
N GLU A 736 25.18 -19.60 10.84
CA GLU A 736 25.01 -19.10 12.20
C GLU A 736 23.58 -18.60 12.44
N SER A 737 22.86 -18.23 11.38
CA SER A 737 21.51 -17.70 11.41
C SER A 737 20.64 -18.40 10.35
N LEU A 738 19.35 -18.53 10.61
CA LEU A 738 18.37 -19.00 9.65
C LEU A 738 18.33 -18.13 8.38
N MET A 739 18.56 -16.83 8.52
CA MET A 739 18.70 -15.88 7.42
C MET A 739 19.79 -16.29 6.39
N LEU A 740 20.81 -17.05 6.85
CA LEU A 740 21.92 -17.53 6.04
C LEU A 740 21.77 -19.00 5.63
N ALA A 741 20.75 -19.69 6.12
CA ALA A 741 20.46 -21.06 5.73
C ALA A 741 19.89 -21.09 4.29
N ARG A 742 20.06 -22.20 3.60
CA ARG A 742 19.59 -22.35 2.22
C ARG A 742 18.06 -22.40 2.19
N TRP A 743 17.51 -21.71 1.20
CA TRP A 743 16.09 -21.80 0.87
C TRP A 743 15.76 -23.21 0.33
N PRO A 744 14.64 -23.82 0.74
CA PRO A 744 14.20 -25.10 0.17
C PRO A 744 13.73 -24.92 -1.27
N GLU A 745 14.52 -25.35 -2.25
CA GLU A 745 14.15 -25.28 -3.66
C GLU A 745 13.40 -26.54 -4.09
N GLU A 746 13.87 -27.71 -3.61
CA GLU A 746 13.28 -29.02 -3.88
C GLU A 746 13.34 -29.90 -2.64
N ALA A 747 12.42 -30.87 -2.56
CA ALA A 747 12.40 -31.89 -1.52
C ALA A 747 13.04 -33.20 -2.06
N PRO A 748 14.16 -33.68 -1.50
CA PRO A 748 14.87 -34.84 -2.04
C PRO A 748 14.09 -36.16 -1.90
N TRP A 749 13.06 -36.20 -1.06
CA TRP A 749 12.20 -37.40 -0.87
C TRP A 749 11.03 -37.48 -1.85
N GLY A 750 10.70 -36.37 -2.57
CA GLY A 750 9.63 -36.34 -3.57
C GLY A 750 8.21 -36.36 -2.98
N VAL A 751 7.22 -36.61 -3.85
CA VAL A 751 5.81 -36.70 -3.54
C VAL A 751 5.40 -38.18 -3.51
N ASP A 752 4.61 -38.59 -2.51
CA ASP A 752 4.05 -39.94 -2.34
C ASP A 752 2.51 -39.88 -2.37
N GLU A 753 1.96 -39.84 -3.59
CA GLU A 753 0.51 -39.74 -3.83
C GLU A 753 -0.29 -40.85 -3.14
N ALA A 754 0.27 -42.06 -3.07
CA ALA A 754 -0.40 -43.20 -2.42
C ALA A 754 -0.48 -42.98 -0.90
N ALA A 755 0.56 -42.46 -0.27
CA ALA A 755 0.50 -42.10 1.16
C ALA A 755 -0.48 -40.96 1.42
N GLU A 756 -0.59 -39.99 0.52
CA GLU A 756 -1.54 -38.86 0.63
C GLU A 756 -2.99 -39.41 0.56
N GLU A 757 -3.36 -40.17 -0.46
CA GLU A 757 -4.69 -40.74 -0.62
C GLU A 757 -5.12 -41.61 0.61
N GLN A 758 -4.19 -42.42 1.09
CA GLN A 758 -4.45 -43.30 2.24
C GLN A 758 -4.65 -42.53 3.55
N MET A 759 -3.83 -41.48 3.76
CA MET A 759 -3.98 -40.65 4.95
C MET A 759 -5.20 -39.73 4.90
N ASP A 760 -5.58 -39.26 3.71
CA ASP A 760 -6.79 -38.46 3.52
C ASP A 760 -8.03 -39.25 3.89
N LEU A 761 -8.13 -40.50 3.43
CA LEU A 761 -9.21 -41.43 3.83
C LEU A 761 -9.26 -41.60 5.36
N LEU A 762 -8.12 -41.89 5.99
CA LEU A 762 -8.03 -42.03 7.46
C LEU A 762 -8.47 -40.75 8.20
N MET A 763 -8.00 -39.62 7.75
CA MET A 763 -8.33 -38.33 8.37
C MET A 763 -9.79 -37.96 8.20
N GLU A 764 -10.41 -38.24 7.05
CA GLU A 764 -11.84 -38.03 6.83
C GLU A 764 -12.70 -38.96 7.69
N LEU A 765 -12.35 -40.23 7.81
CA LEU A 765 -13.02 -41.17 8.72
C LEU A 765 -12.95 -40.70 10.18
N ILE A 766 -11.75 -40.25 10.62
CA ILE A 766 -11.55 -39.74 11.98
C ILE A 766 -12.37 -38.44 12.20
N ARG A 767 -12.40 -37.52 11.22
CA ARG A 767 -13.24 -36.30 11.29
C ARG A 767 -14.73 -36.69 11.38
N GLY A 768 -15.20 -37.62 10.56
CA GLY A 768 -16.58 -38.13 10.58
C GLY A 768 -16.96 -38.70 11.95
N ILE A 769 -16.09 -39.52 12.52
CA ILE A 769 -16.32 -40.12 13.86
C ILE A 769 -16.31 -39.04 14.94
N ARG A 770 -15.39 -38.06 14.89
CA ARG A 770 -15.36 -36.94 15.83
C ARG A 770 -16.62 -36.06 15.73
N ASN A 771 -17.15 -35.86 14.53
CA ASN A 771 -18.40 -35.11 14.32
C ASN A 771 -19.59 -35.84 14.93
N ILE A 772 -19.71 -37.16 14.73
CA ILE A 772 -20.73 -37.98 15.36
C ILE A 772 -20.61 -37.92 16.89
N ARG A 773 -19.39 -38.02 17.44
CA ARG A 773 -19.15 -37.92 18.88
C ARG A 773 -19.62 -36.53 19.43
N ALA A 774 -19.36 -35.46 18.69
CA ALA A 774 -19.81 -34.09 19.06
C ALA A 774 -21.35 -33.97 18.97
N GLU A 775 -21.94 -34.52 17.91
CA GLU A 775 -23.40 -34.54 17.70
C GLU A 775 -24.15 -35.25 18.83
N TYR A 776 -23.62 -36.38 19.28
CA TYR A 776 -24.20 -37.13 20.38
C TYR A 776 -23.66 -36.76 21.77
N ASN A 777 -22.92 -35.63 21.88
CA ASN A 777 -22.33 -35.13 23.12
C ASN A 777 -21.55 -36.20 23.92
N VAL A 778 -20.82 -37.06 23.20
CA VAL A 778 -20.00 -38.10 23.84
C VAL A 778 -18.87 -37.43 24.61
N GLU A 779 -18.70 -37.85 25.87
CA GLU A 779 -17.65 -37.32 26.74
C GLU A 779 -16.27 -37.41 26.07
N PRO A 780 -15.44 -36.36 26.08
CA PRO A 780 -14.16 -36.31 25.33
C PRO A 780 -13.21 -37.48 25.59
N GLY A 781 -13.20 -38.01 26.82
CA GLY A 781 -12.35 -39.14 27.24
C GLY A 781 -12.91 -40.53 26.93
N LYS A 782 -14.23 -40.64 26.69
CA LYS A 782 -14.91 -41.92 26.48
C LYS A 782 -14.49 -42.57 25.15
N ARG A 783 -14.07 -43.84 25.21
CA ARG A 783 -13.84 -44.68 23.99
C ARG A 783 -15.16 -45.32 23.57
N ILE A 784 -15.35 -45.46 22.25
CA ILE A 784 -16.56 -45.99 21.66
C ILE A 784 -16.23 -47.17 20.72
N PRO A 785 -17.09 -48.19 20.61
CA PRO A 785 -16.94 -49.22 19.60
C PRO A 785 -17.15 -48.66 18.18
N ALA A 786 -16.47 -49.22 17.22
CA ALA A 786 -16.62 -48.89 15.81
C ALA A 786 -16.46 -50.11 14.92
N LEU A 787 -17.32 -50.23 13.92
CA LEU A 787 -17.33 -51.33 12.96
C LEU A 787 -17.14 -50.75 11.56
N PHE A 788 -16.19 -51.29 10.80
CA PHE A 788 -15.85 -50.77 9.46
C PHE A 788 -16.13 -51.84 8.40
N ALA A 789 -17.02 -51.51 7.45
CA ALA A 789 -17.13 -52.19 6.16
C ALA A 789 -16.18 -51.41 5.20
N ALA A 790 -15.00 -51.99 4.96
CA ALA A 790 -13.87 -51.19 4.46
C ALA A 790 -13.42 -51.61 3.04
N GLY A 791 -14.08 -52.61 2.42
CA GLY A 791 -13.70 -53.06 1.08
C GLY A 791 -12.19 -53.36 0.96
N GLU A 792 -11.59 -52.85 -0.06
CA GLU A 792 -10.15 -52.96 -0.32
C GLU A 792 -9.27 -52.23 0.72
N TRP A 793 -9.83 -51.27 1.45
CA TRP A 793 -9.14 -50.47 2.49
C TRP A 793 -9.02 -51.20 3.83
N ALA A 794 -9.57 -52.42 3.96
CA ALA A 794 -9.55 -53.17 5.22
C ALA A 794 -8.11 -53.45 5.72
N GLY A 795 -7.18 -53.72 4.80
CA GLY A 795 -5.76 -53.84 5.12
C GLY A 795 -5.17 -52.57 5.73
N LEU A 796 -5.40 -51.43 5.11
CA LEU A 796 -4.96 -50.11 5.57
C LEU A 796 -5.48 -49.81 6.99
N LEU A 797 -6.79 -50.01 7.22
CA LEU A 797 -7.39 -49.66 8.51
C LEU A 797 -6.88 -50.57 9.64
N ARG A 798 -6.55 -51.84 9.34
CA ARG A 798 -5.90 -52.74 10.32
C ARG A 798 -4.46 -52.34 10.63
N GLU A 799 -3.70 -51.92 9.63
CA GLU A 799 -2.34 -51.42 9.84
C GLU A 799 -2.34 -50.13 10.70
N GLU A 800 -3.26 -49.23 10.44
CA GLU A 800 -3.33 -47.89 11.10
C GLU A 800 -4.38 -47.85 12.24
N GLN A 801 -4.82 -49.01 12.74
CA GLN A 801 -5.81 -49.06 13.83
C GLN A 801 -5.40 -48.23 15.07
N ALA A 802 -4.10 -48.10 15.35
CA ALA A 802 -3.61 -47.32 16.47
C ALA A 802 -3.95 -45.82 16.31
N ILE A 803 -3.94 -45.31 15.07
CA ILE A 803 -4.30 -43.91 14.76
C ILE A 803 -5.81 -43.73 14.96
N LEU A 804 -6.64 -44.64 14.44
CA LEU A 804 -8.10 -44.62 14.63
C LEU A 804 -8.46 -44.64 16.14
N CYS A 805 -7.90 -45.63 16.87
CA CYS A 805 -8.17 -45.77 18.31
C CYS A 805 -7.74 -44.56 19.12
N THR A 806 -6.63 -43.95 18.76
CA THR A 806 -6.09 -42.78 19.50
C THR A 806 -6.80 -41.48 19.16
N LEU A 807 -6.94 -41.18 17.87
CA LEU A 807 -7.41 -39.85 17.41
C LEU A 807 -8.94 -39.77 17.32
N ALA A 808 -9.65 -40.87 16.99
CA ALA A 808 -11.10 -40.90 17.01
C ALA A 808 -11.69 -41.39 18.35
N LYS A 809 -10.80 -41.78 19.31
CA LYS A 809 -11.21 -42.38 20.59
C LYS A 809 -12.08 -43.64 20.40
N VAL A 810 -11.67 -44.49 19.44
CA VAL A 810 -12.27 -45.80 19.25
C VAL A 810 -11.72 -46.79 20.30
N ASP A 811 -12.59 -47.65 20.81
CA ASP A 811 -12.18 -48.70 21.73
C ASP A 811 -11.47 -49.85 20.99
N PRO A 812 -10.22 -50.19 21.32
CA PRO A 812 -9.50 -51.27 20.66
C PRO A 812 -10.19 -52.64 20.74
N GLU A 813 -10.87 -52.91 21.86
CA GLU A 813 -11.60 -54.16 22.05
C GLU A 813 -12.96 -54.17 21.30
N GLY A 814 -13.51 -52.99 21.07
CA GLY A 814 -14.76 -52.81 20.31
C GLY A 814 -14.56 -52.45 18.84
N LEU A 815 -13.31 -52.55 18.30
CA LEU A 815 -13.00 -52.29 16.90
C LEU A 815 -13.13 -53.57 16.05
N THR A 816 -13.97 -53.50 15.00
CA THR A 816 -14.07 -54.56 14.00
C THR A 816 -13.84 -53.94 12.61
N ILE A 817 -12.93 -54.54 11.83
CA ILE A 817 -12.64 -54.13 10.44
C ILE A 817 -12.85 -55.35 9.53
N ALA A 818 -13.81 -55.26 8.62
CA ALA A 818 -14.11 -56.31 7.62
C ALA A 818 -14.17 -55.71 6.21
N GLU A 819 -13.97 -56.51 5.21
CA GLU A 819 -14.16 -56.10 3.81
C GLU A 819 -15.62 -55.75 3.52
N ALA A 820 -16.56 -56.55 4.06
CA ALA A 820 -17.99 -56.26 3.97
C ALA A 820 -18.69 -56.68 5.27
N MET A 821 -19.68 -55.88 5.67
CA MET A 821 -20.59 -56.24 6.77
C MET A 821 -21.93 -55.52 6.60
N ASP A 822 -22.96 -56.11 7.19
CA ASP A 822 -24.28 -55.48 7.24
C ASP A 822 -24.29 -54.34 8.27
N ALA A 823 -25.01 -53.28 7.95
CA ALA A 823 -25.18 -52.16 8.87
C ALA A 823 -25.93 -52.59 10.14
N PRO A 824 -25.43 -52.37 11.36
CA PRO A 824 -26.15 -52.65 12.60
C PRO A 824 -27.47 -51.85 12.68
N ALA A 825 -28.51 -52.47 13.26
CA ALA A 825 -29.85 -51.87 13.31
C ALA A 825 -29.91 -50.50 14.04
N GLN A 826 -29.00 -50.26 14.99
CA GLN A 826 -28.91 -48.99 15.76
C GLN A 826 -27.46 -48.51 15.77
N ALA A 827 -27.05 -47.86 14.70
CA ALA A 827 -25.73 -47.27 14.60
C ALA A 827 -25.78 -45.94 13.86
N ALA A 828 -24.95 -45.02 14.31
CA ALA A 828 -24.63 -43.80 13.52
C ALA A 828 -23.61 -44.22 12.45
N THR A 829 -23.73 -43.68 11.24
CA THR A 829 -22.94 -44.10 10.08
C THR A 829 -22.11 -42.92 9.56
N VAL A 830 -20.84 -43.17 9.31
CA VAL A 830 -19.95 -42.32 8.56
C VAL A 830 -19.55 -43.02 7.28
N VAL A 831 -19.73 -42.38 6.14
CA VAL A 831 -19.33 -42.93 4.83
C VAL A 831 -18.28 -42.01 4.21
N VAL A 832 -17.15 -42.59 3.81
CA VAL A 832 -16.06 -41.90 3.13
C VAL A 832 -15.62 -42.79 1.96
N GLY A 833 -15.83 -42.34 0.73
CA GLY A 833 -15.64 -43.21 -0.44
C GLY A 833 -16.42 -44.51 -0.31
N ASP A 834 -15.72 -45.63 -0.45
CA ASP A 834 -16.29 -46.98 -0.34
C ASP A 834 -16.25 -47.57 1.10
N VAL A 835 -15.80 -46.78 2.08
CA VAL A 835 -15.71 -47.20 3.49
C VAL A 835 -16.91 -46.69 4.28
N ALA A 836 -17.62 -47.59 4.94
CA ALA A 836 -18.66 -47.26 5.92
C ALA A 836 -18.20 -47.59 7.35
N ALA A 837 -18.23 -46.62 8.24
CA ALA A 837 -17.98 -46.79 9.66
C ALA A 837 -19.31 -46.71 10.43
N TYR A 838 -19.63 -47.72 11.16
CA TYR A 838 -20.82 -47.85 11.98
C TYR A 838 -20.43 -47.68 13.44
N LEU A 839 -21.06 -46.76 14.11
CA LEU A 839 -20.88 -46.47 15.55
C LEU A 839 -22.14 -46.87 16.30
N PRO A 840 -22.15 -48.02 17.01
CA PRO A 840 -23.33 -48.50 17.74
C PRO A 840 -23.82 -47.48 18.77
N LEU A 841 -25.08 -47.09 18.70
CA LEU A 841 -25.67 -46.08 19.56
C LEU A 841 -25.62 -46.43 21.04
N ALA A 842 -25.76 -47.69 21.39
CA ALA A 842 -25.62 -48.19 22.78
C ALA A 842 -24.24 -47.91 23.40
N GLY A 843 -23.22 -47.73 22.57
CA GLY A 843 -21.89 -47.34 23.03
C GLY A 843 -21.70 -45.82 23.11
N LEU A 844 -22.49 -45.04 22.37
CA LEU A 844 -22.37 -43.58 22.28
C LEU A 844 -23.03 -42.88 23.45
N VAL A 845 -24.29 -43.23 23.73
CA VAL A 845 -25.14 -42.51 24.67
C VAL A 845 -25.95 -43.50 25.51
N ASP A 846 -26.46 -43.06 26.66
CA ASP A 846 -27.59 -43.70 27.34
C ASP A 846 -28.82 -43.39 26.49
N LEU A 847 -29.33 -44.44 25.81
CA LEU A 847 -30.41 -44.31 24.82
C LEU A 847 -31.69 -43.72 25.43
N GLU A 848 -32.02 -44.08 26.69
CA GLU A 848 -33.18 -43.50 27.38
C GLU A 848 -32.97 -42.03 27.73
N ALA A 849 -31.80 -41.66 28.24
CA ALA A 849 -31.48 -40.28 28.61
C ALA A 849 -31.39 -39.39 27.34
N GLU A 850 -30.81 -39.91 26.25
CA GLU A 850 -30.71 -39.12 25.00
C GLU A 850 -32.07 -38.95 24.33
N ARG A 851 -32.90 -39.97 24.33
CA ARG A 851 -34.27 -39.88 23.84
C ARG A 851 -35.08 -38.82 24.63
N ALA A 852 -35.00 -38.83 25.95
CA ALA A 852 -35.67 -37.85 26.78
C ALA A 852 -35.15 -36.43 26.54
N ARG A 853 -33.84 -36.29 26.25
CA ARG A 853 -33.22 -35.03 25.91
C ARG A 853 -33.70 -34.48 24.56
N LEU A 854 -33.71 -35.35 23.52
CA LEU A 854 -34.16 -34.96 22.18
C LEU A 854 -35.65 -34.64 22.14
N GLU A 855 -36.49 -35.40 22.88
CA GLU A 855 -37.93 -35.12 23.04
C GLU A 855 -38.17 -33.75 23.67
N LYS A 856 -37.39 -33.39 24.69
CA LYS A 856 -37.45 -32.07 25.31
C LYS A 856 -37.01 -30.95 24.34
N GLU A 857 -35.92 -31.17 23.61
CA GLU A 857 -35.42 -30.21 22.67
C GLU A 857 -36.37 -30.01 21.47
N LEU A 858 -36.99 -31.09 21.01
CA LEU A 858 -38.05 -31.07 20.00
C LEU A 858 -39.23 -30.23 20.47
N ALA A 859 -39.71 -30.44 21.68
CA ALA A 859 -40.81 -29.69 22.26
C ALA A 859 -40.48 -28.18 22.41
N GLU A 860 -39.23 -27.84 22.73
CA GLU A 860 -38.76 -26.47 22.77
C GLU A 860 -38.74 -25.79 21.39
N VAL A 861 -38.25 -26.52 20.35
CA VAL A 861 -38.23 -26.04 18.95
C VAL A 861 -39.67 -25.90 18.42
N GLU A 862 -40.57 -26.88 18.65
CA GLU A 862 -41.98 -26.78 18.31
C GLU A 862 -42.70 -25.60 18.96
N ALA A 863 -42.40 -25.30 20.21
CA ALA A 863 -42.93 -24.13 20.91
C ALA A 863 -42.41 -22.80 20.31
N ARG A 864 -41.19 -22.79 19.75
CA ARG A 864 -40.63 -21.65 19.05
C ARG A 864 -41.24 -21.47 17.67
N ILE A 865 -41.46 -22.57 16.92
CA ILE A 865 -42.16 -22.61 15.63
C ILE A 865 -43.54 -22.03 15.79
N ALA A 866 -44.33 -22.53 16.75
CA ALA A 866 -45.68 -22.08 17.04
C ALA A 866 -45.73 -20.58 17.36
N ARG A 867 -44.73 -20.07 18.09
CA ARG A 867 -44.59 -18.62 18.36
C ARG A 867 -44.31 -17.80 17.12
N SER A 868 -43.39 -18.23 16.28
CA SER A 868 -43.04 -17.58 15.00
C SER A 868 -44.22 -17.61 14.03
N GLU A 869 -44.92 -18.72 13.91
CA GLU A 869 -46.12 -18.87 13.08
C GLU A 869 -47.26 -17.98 13.57
N ALA A 870 -47.53 -17.91 14.89
CA ALA A 870 -48.51 -17.01 15.47
C ALA A 870 -48.15 -15.56 15.23
N LEU A 871 -46.90 -15.19 15.34
CA LEU A 871 -46.38 -13.83 15.06
C LEU A 871 -46.60 -13.46 13.59
N LEU A 872 -46.28 -14.36 12.70
CA LEU A 872 -46.42 -14.13 11.22
C LEU A 872 -47.88 -14.17 10.75
N ALA A 873 -48.79 -14.87 11.49
CA ALA A 873 -50.22 -14.91 11.21
C ALA A 873 -50.98 -13.68 11.83
N GLY A 874 -50.36 -12.92 12.73
CA GLY A 874 -50.97 -11.82 13.41
C GLY A 874 -50.73 -10.44 12.78
N GLU A 875 -51.11 -9.38 13.47
CA GLU A 875 -50.92 -7.98 13.03
C GLU A 875 -49.44 -7.59 12.79
N PHE A 876 -48.50 -8.33 13.35
CA PHE A 876 -47.06 -8.10 13.16
C PHE A 876 -46.68 -8.17 11.68
N ALA A 877 -47.15 -9.17 10.93
CA ALA A 877 -46.84 -9.30 9.51
C ALA A 877 -47.36 -8.16 8.62
N GLN A 878 -48.37 -7.44 9.14
CA GLN A 878 -48.97 -6.28 8.42
C GLN A 878 -48.36 -4.93 8.84
N LYS A 879 -47.86 -4.83 10.10
CA LYS A 879 -47.40 -3.58 10.70
C LYS A 879 -45.89 -3.41 10.77
N ALA A 880 -45.11 -4.50 10.73
CA ALA A 880 -43.67 -4.46 10.82
C ALA A 880 -43.02 -4.16 9.44
N PRO A 881 -41.81 -3.56 9.39
CA PRO A 881 -41.07 -3.36 8.17
C PRO A 881 -40.80 -4.67 7.43
N ALA A 882 -40.88 -4.66 6.10
CA ALA A 882 -40.75 -5.87 5.24
C ALA A 882 -39.47 -6.70 5.54
N ALA A 883 -38.35 -6.02 5.83
CA ALA A 883 -37.08 -6.65 6.17
C ALA A 883 -37.15 -7.44 7.51
N VAL A 884 -37.95 -6.98 8.46
CA VAL A 884 -38.12 -7.65 9.78
C VAL A 884 -39.02 -8.88 9.63
N VAL A 885 -40.06 -8.76 8.78
CA VAL A 885 -40.96 -9.91 8.48
C VAL A 885 -40.19 -10.99 7.69
N ALA A 886 -39.35 -10.60 6.73
CA ALA A 886 -38.50 -11.54 5.98
C ALA A 886 -37.54 -12.30 6.91
N ARG A 887 -36.92 -11.63 7.85
CA ARG A 887 -36.02 -12.23 8.85
C ARG A 887 -36.72 -13.21 9.79
N GLU A 888 -37.99 -12.94 10.15
CA GLU A 888 -38.77 -13.86 10.98
C GLU A 888 -39.23 -15.09 10.17
N ARG A 889 -39.44 -14.96 8.85
CA ARG A 889 -39.71 -16.12 7.98
C ARG A 889 -38.48 -17.02 7.82
N GLU A 890 -37.30 -16.43 7.54
CA GLU A 890 -36.03 -17.16 7.48
C GLU A 890 -35.78 -17.95 8.77
N LYS A 891 -35.98 -17.30 9.93
CA LYS A 891 -35.90 -17.95 11.24
C LYS A 891 -36.91 -19.09 11.41
N LEU A 892 -38.12 -18.97 10.86
CA LEU A 892 -39.13 -20.06 10.91
C LEU A 892 -38.68 -21.22 10.05
N GLU A 893 -38.12 -20.98 8.85
CA GLU A 893 -37.56 -22.05 7.98
C GLU A 893 -36.40 -22.78 8.68
N ASP A 894 -35.49 -22.06 9.34
CA ASP A 894 -34.41 -22.65 10.13
C ASP A 894 -34.93 -23.52 11.27
N LEU A 895 -35.98 -23.08 11.98
CA LEU A 895 -36.58 -23.83 13.06
C LEU A 895 -37.32 -25.09 12.55
N GLN A 896 -37.95 -25.02 11.39
CA GLN A 896 -38.59 -26.18 10.76
C GLN A 896 -37.57 -27.23 10.31
N ALA A 897 -36.44 -26.77 9.74
CA ALA A 897 -35.32 -27.65 9.41
C ALA A 897 -34.72 -28.31 10.65
N ALA A 898 -34.55 -27.57 11.75
CA ALA A 898 -34.09 -28.10 13.04
C ALA A 898 -35.04 -29.12 13.62
N ARG A 899 -36.38 -28.91 13.53
CA ARG A 899 -37.37 -29.86 13.93
C ARG A 899 -37.23 -31.17 13.15
N GLN A 900 -37.16 -31.12 11.83
CA GLN A 900 -36.97 -32.28 10.97
C GLN A 900 -35.74 -33.10 11.36
N GLN A 901 -34.63 -32.43 11.61
CA GLN A 901 -33.39 -33.11 12.05
C GLN A 901 -33.56 -33.80 13.40
N LEU A 902 -34.26 -33.20 14.35
CA LEU A 902 -34.53 -33.80 15.66
C LEU A 902 -35.48 -35.00 15.56
N GLU A 903 -36.53 -34.94 14.71
CA GLU A 903 -37.41 -36.05 14.40
C GLU A 903 -36.68 -37.23 13.76
N GLU A 904 -35.80 -36.99 12.79
CA GLU A 904 -34.96 -38.02 12.18
C GLU A 904 -34.01 -38.67 13.18
N ARG A 905 -33.44 -37.86 14.11
CA ARG A 905 -32.58 -38.41 15.20
C ARG A 905 -33.37 -39.25 16.17
N LEU A 906 -34.55 -38.81 16.58
CA LEU A 906 -35.45 -39.63 17.44
C LEU A 906 -35.84 -40.92 16.76
N ALA A 907 -36.15 -40.92 15.46
CA ALA A 907 -36.46 -42.12 14.70
C ALA A 907 -35.31 -43.14 14.63
N ARG A 908 -34.07 -42.69 14.66
CA ARG A 908 -32.88 -43.55 14.72
C ARG A 908 -32.63 -44.16 16.09
N LEU A 909 -33.15 -43.56 17.16
CA LEU A 909 -33.05 -44.12 18.54
C LEU A 909 -34.12 -45.14 18.86
N GLY A 910 -35.15 -45.22 18.09
CA GLY A 910 -36.26 -46.03 18.37
C GLY A 910 -36.76 -47.08 17.73
#